data_8d31656fb814599f72be66087b9e717c
#
_entry.id   8d31656fb814599f72be66087b9e717c
#
_cell.length_a   1.000
_cell.length_b   1.000
_cell.length_c   1.000
_cell.angle_alpha   90.00
_cell.angle_beta   90.00
_cell.angle_gamma   90.00
#
_symmetry.space_group_name_H-M   'P 1'
#
loop_
_entity.id
_entity.type
_entity.pdbx_description
1 polymer ?
#
loop_
_entity_poly.entity_id
_entity_poly.type
_entity_poly.pdbx_seq_one_letter_code
_entity_poly.pdbx_strand_id
1 'polypeptide(L)'
;MLLLLTGVAFSLGLVRAVASEIPALDPAHQQAGNQVDSVIYAADRSNAANRRVLAVLRGDESRVLLRQIDEVAPIMRQAIVSVEDRRFYEHNGVDLRGIGRALWEDVRKKGVVEGGSTITQQYVKNAYVRNEQTVARKVREAALAWQLEQKWTKDRILLAYLNTIYFGNGAYGIQQAARTYFKQSALQLTLPEAALLAGLPADPSLYDPTQHRRASKRRRAYVLQTMFDQGKITARQLARANAAPLPRADDVRLPGTRGPAPYFVNYVTDQLIAKYGAGRVFGGGLHVTTTIDLELQDLAHASIEKILRTPGGPSAALVAIDPRDGSVRAMVGGSSFRQSQFNLATQAERQPGSSFKPIVLATALRQGISPLTRFDSKPVDIDAGDRIWHVTNYEGSYIGRTDLSRAMVSSDNAVYAQLTQFVGPPDIVKTAHALGIRSELDPYFSIGLGFVAVNPLDMTRAYATFANRGKRVDGTLLGDRPRVVEKVESARTGEVRENRPIARPVLTETEADQLTSILQRVVVSGTGKRAALSDRPVAGKTGTTDNYGDAWFVGYTPQLAVAVWVGYPDELKPMLTEFGGKPVSGGTLPAQIWKEFMAVALKEQEAAPEAFAPAGYVPTQEKRIVWRSGAYRLDNGFCPGTRVVAYTAGRGPAEQAKCYANEVAVPLVIGLTIDTARANLAAKPLGASLIGVPAQPGKRTGFVVKQEPRGGFLSAGTTVRLFVTRPDPRYGLVPNLVGSSLEDARARLGKLELSPRITYGTGLPGTVVEQTPPAGVAAGPGLKMELVVARGKPSETP
;
A
#
# COMPACT_ATOMS: atom_id res chain seq x y z
N MET A 1 -8.83 -29.26 -30.25
CA MET A 1 -10.27 -29.45 -30.03
C MET A 1 -10.59 -30.04 -28.67
N LEU A 2 -9.91 -31.11 -28.22
CA LEU A 2 -10.15 -31.73 -26.91
C LEU A 2 -9.89 -30.80 -25.71
N LEU A 3 -8.78 -30.03 -25.70
CA LEU A 3 -8.44 -29.06 -24.67
C LEU A 3 -9.42 -27.87 -24.60
N LEU A 4 -9.99 -27.49 -25.73
CA LEU A 4 -11.04 -26.45 -25.77
C LEU A 4 -12.36 -26.99 -25.22
N LEU A 5 -12.73 -28.23 -25.51
CA LEU A 5 -13.94 -28.86 -24.98
C LEU A 5 -13.83 -29.16 -23.48
N THR A 6 -12.65 -29.57 -22.98
CA THR A 6 -12.39 -29.73 -21.52
C THR A 6 -12.39 -28.39 -20.81
N GLY A 7 -11.85 -27.33 -21.40
CA GLY A 7 -11.91 -25.97 -20.85
C GLY A 7 -13.35 -25.44 -20.74
N VAL A 8 -14.19 -25.67 -21.78
CA VAL A 8 -15.60 -25.29 -21.78
C VAL A 8 -16.40 -26.13 -20.78
N ALA A 9 -16.19 -27.46 -20.71
CA ALA A 9 -16.85 -28.34 -19.75
C ALA A 9 -16.47 -28.03 -18.30
N PHE A 10 -15.18 -27.71 -18.04
CA PHE A 10 -14.70 -27.27 -16.74
C PHE A 10 -15.32 -25.92 -16.35
N SER A 11 -15.38 -24.96 -17.29
CA SER A 11 -16.00 -23.67 -17.06
C SER A 11 -17.51 -23.77 -16.79
N LEU A 12 -18.22 -24.65 -17.51
CA LEU A 12 -19.64 -24.94 -17.28
C LEU A 12 -19.89 -25.69 -15.97
N GLY A 13 -19.00 -26.62 -15.60
CA GLY A 13 -19.02 -27.32 -14.31
C GLY A 13 -18.77 -26.37 -13.13
N LEU A 14 -17.83 -25.44 -13.27
CA LEU A 14 -17.52 -24.42 -12.27
C LEU A 14 -18.69 -23.42 -12.11
N VAL A 15 -19.29 -22.99 -13.21
CA VAL A 15 -20.48 -22.12 -13.21
C VAL A 15 -21.67 -22.83 -12.53
N ARG A 16 -21.85 -24.12 -12.77
CA ARG A 16 -22.93 -24.91 -12.17
C ARG A 16 -22.72 -25.17 -10.66
N ALA A 17 -21.49 -25.44 -10.25
CA ALA A 17 -21.11 -25.62 -8.83
C ALA A 17 -21.27 -24.30 -8.05
N VAL A 18 -20.93 -23.16 -8.68
CA VAL A 18 -21.11 -21.83 -8.11
C VAL A 18 -22.58 -21.40 -8.12
N ALA A 19 -23.37 -21.85 -9.09
CA ALA A 19 -24.79 -21.49 -9.22
C ALA A 19 -25.66 -22.07 -8.09
N SER A 20 -25.26 -23.16 -7.45
CA SER A 20 -25.98 -23.75 -6.31
C SER A 20 -25.85 -22.95 -5.01
N GLU A 21 -24.88 -22.06 -4.89
CA GLU A 21 -24.63 -21.19 -3.72
C GLU A 21 -25.09 -19.75 -3.90
N ILE A 22 -25.76 -19.42 -5.02
CA ILE A 22 -26.13 -18.05 -5.34
C ILE A 22 -27.38 -17.66 -4.55
N PRO A 23 -27.35 -16.58 -3.74
CA PRO A 23 -28.52 -16.06 -3.07
C PRO A 23 -29.60 -15.68 -4.10
N ALA A 24 -30.86 -15.98 -3.83
CA ALA A 24 -31.96 -15.53 -4.68
C ALA A 24 -31.85 -14.01 -4.87
N LEU A 25 -31.78 -13.58 -6.13
CA LEU A 25 -31.83 -12.16 -6.49
C LEU A 25 -33.24 -11.65 -6.18
N ASP A 26 -33.47 -11.29 -4.90
CA ASP A 26 -34.78 -10.82 -4.44
C ASP A 26 -34.92 -9.32 -4.71
N PRO A 27 -35.88 -8.93 -5.56
CA PRO A 27 -36.23 -7.52 -5.80
C PRO A 27 -36.73 -6.82 -4.53
N ALA A 28 -37.28 -7.55 -3.56
CA ALA A 28 -37.85 -7.02 -2.34
C ALA A 28 -36.79 -6.36 -1.42
N HIS A 29 -35.51 -6.69 -1.58
CA HIS A 29 -34.43 -6.00 -0.86
C HIS A 29 -34.22 -4.53 -1.30
N GLN A 30 -34.88 -4.09 -2.37
CA GLN A 30 -34.80 -2.71 -2.90
C GLN A 30 -36.12 -1.94 -2.86
N GLN A 31 -37.24 -2.58 -2.54
CA GLN A 31 -38.52 -1.86 -2.45
C GLN A 31 -38.66 -1.12 -1.12
N ALA A 32 -38.80 0.18 -1.21
CA ALA A 32 -39.07 1.11 -0.12
C ALA A 32 -40.51 0.92 0.42
N GLY A 33 -40.72 -0.15 1.16
CA GLY A 33 -41.85 -0.22 2.10
C GLY A 33 -41.34 0.35 3.43
N ASN A 34 -41.98 1.40 3.95
CA ASN A 34 -41.69 2.09 5.21
C ASN A 34 -40.20 2.15 5.59
N GLN A 35 -39.50 3.16 5.09
CA GLN A 35 -38.10 3.38 5.43
C GLN A 35 -38.01 3.62 6.92
N VAL A 36 -37.17 2.84 7.60
CA VAL A 36 -36.82 3.01 9.02
C VAL A 36 -35.35 3.39 9.06
N ASP A 37 -35.05 4.51 9.65
CA ASP A 37 -33.67 5.00 9.78
C ASP A 37 -32.80 3.97 10.51
N SER A 38 -31.59 3.78 10.02
CA SER A 38 -30.61 3.00 10.77
C SER A 38 -29.82 3.92 11.70
N VAL A 39 -29.45 3.40 12.87
CA VAL A 39 -28.75 4.18 13.88
C VAL A 39 -27.45 3.46 14.27
N ILE A 40 -26.37 4.21 14.28
CA ILE A 40 -25.06 3.77 14.77
C ILE A 40 -24.83 4.33 16.16
N TYR A 41 -24.53 3.46 17.09
CA TYR A 41 -24.27 3.79 18.51
C TYR A 41 -22.79 3.52 18.86
N ALA A 42 -22.27 4.27 19.82
CA ALA A 42 -20.99 3.96 20.48
C ALA A 42 -21.07 2.64 21.25
N ALA A 43 -19.93 2.16 21.74
CA ALA A 43 -19.85 1.01 22.62
C ALA A 43 -20.74 1.19 23.85
N ASP A 44 -21.44 0.14 24.23
CA ASP A 44 -22.34 0.15 25.40
C ASP A 44 -21.50 -0.17 26.65
N ARG A 45 -21.13 0.86 27.42
CA ARG A 45 -20.45 0.69 28.70
C ARG A 45 -21.40 0.79 29.94
N SER A 46 -22.62 1.29 29.72
CA SER A 46 -23.61 1.45 30.80
C SER A 46 -25.01 1.34 30.24
N ASN A 47 -25.80 0.44 30.72
CA ASN A 47 -27.26 0.26 30.52
C ASN A 47 -27.82 0.73 29.17
N ALA A 48 -28.54 -0.15 28.46
CA ALA A 48 -29.12 0.03 27.12
C ALA A 48 -29.96 1.33 26.94
N ALA A 49 -30.35 2.00 28.03
CA ALA A 49 -31.13 3.25 28.00
C ALA A 49 -30.29 4.50 27.67
N ASN A 50 -28.97 4.48 27.80
CA ASN A 50 -28.06 5.63 27.61
C ASN A 50 -27.10 5.47 26.41
N ARG A 51 -27.46 4.71 25.38
CA ARG A 51 -26.62 4.55 24.18
C ARG A 51 -26.37 5.88 23.50
N ARG A 52 -25.12 6.33 23.41
CA ARG A 52 -24.74 7.54 22.68
C ARG A 52 -24.85 7.30 21.16
N VAL A 53 -25.68 8.08 20.50
CA VAL A 53 -25.83 8.04 19.02
C VAL A 53 -24.59 8.66 18.37
N LEU A 54 -23.93 7.91 17.48
CA LEU A 54 -22.84 8.38 16.63
C LEU A 54 -23.38 8.98 15.32
N ALA A 55 -24.35 8.30 14.73
CA ALA A 55 -24.98 8.75 13.50
C ALA A 55 -26.38 8.15 13.35
N VAL A 56 -27.25 8.91 12.71
CA VAL A 56 -28.51 8.43 12.17
C VAL A 56 -28.34 8.36 10.65
N LEU A 57 -28.39 7.16 10.10
CA LEU A 57 -28.28 6.91 8.67
C LEU A 57 -29.67 6.99 8.07
N ARG A 58 -30.09 8.20 7.72
CA ARG A 58 -31.43 8.48 7.22
C ARG A 58 -31.56 8.11 5.75
N GLY A 59 -32.62 7.41 5.42
CA GLY A 59 -32.94 7.08 4.04
C GLY A 59 -33.15 8.33 3.19
N ASP A 60 -33.77 9.35 3.74
CA ASP A 60 -34.19 10.56 3.01
C ASP A 60 -33.10 11.62 2.87
N GLU A 61 -32.18 11.76 3.84
CA GLU A 61 -31.13 12.77 3.81
C GLU A 61 -29.80 12.25 3.24
N SER A 62 -29.49 10.95 3.42
CA SER A 62 -28.21 10.35 3.00
C SER A 62 -28.32 9.59 1.68
N ARG A 63 -29.53 9.22 1.25
CA ARG A 63 -29.78 8.49 0.02
C ARG A 63 -31.19 8.70 -0.49
N VAL A 64 -31.35 9.56 -1.47
CA VAL A 64 -32.56 9.61 -2.27
C VAL A 64 -32.44 8.55 -3.36
N LEU A 65 -33.15 7.44 -3.19
CA LEU A 65 -33.30 6.43 -4.23
C LEU A 65 -34.16 6.95 -5.36
N LEU A 66 -33.58 7.09 -6.51
CA LEU A 66 -34.32 7.35 -7.73
C LEU A 66 -35.07 6.08 -8.13
N ARG A 67 -36.31 6.23 -8.58
CA ARG A 67 -37.20 5.13 -8.92
C ARG A 67 -37.17 4.77 -10.40
N GLN A 68 -36.86 5.76 -11.23
CA GLN A 68 -36.81 5.64 -12.68
C GLN A 68 -35.52 6.22 -13.24
N ILE A 69 -35.04 5.67 -14.34
CA ILE A 69 -33.77 6.10 -14.94
C ILE A 69 -33.84 7.52 -15.54
N ASP A 70 -35.02 7.98 -15.88
CA ASP A 70 -35.29 9.33 -16.39
C ASP A 70 -35.16 10.42 -15.31
N GLU A 71 -35.16 10.06 -14.04
CA GLU A 71 -34.78 10.96 -12.94
C GLU A 71 -33.26 11.30 -12.90
N VAL A 72 -32.46 10.65 -13.76
CA VAL A 72 -31.04 10.95 -13.95
C VAL A 72 -30.81 11.66 -15.27
N ALA A 73 -30.07 12.77 -15.26
CA ALA A 73 -29.75 13.52 -16.47
C ALA A 73 -29.20 12.60 -17.58
N PRO A 74 -29.69 12.70 -18.81
CA PRO A 74 -29.21 11.88 -19.92
C PRO A 74 -27.70 11.95 -20.10
N ILE A 75 -27.12 13.13 -19.89
CA ILE A 75 -25.68 13.34 -19.99
C ILE A 75 -24.88 12.60 -18.90
N MET A 76 -25.46 12.42 -17.70
CA MET A 76 -24.83 11.65 -16.62
C MET A 76 -24.82 10.15 -16.96
N ARG A 77 -25.95 9.63 -17.50
CA ARG A 77 -26.04 8.24 -17.97
C ARG A 77 -25.01 7.96 -19.07
N GLN A 78 -24.88 8.88 -20.01
CA GLN A 78 -23.87 8.79 -21.07
C GLN A 78 -22.43 8.84 -20.51
N ALA A 79 -22.15 9.74 -19.59
CA ALA A 79 -20.81 9.91 -19.01
C ALA A 79 -20.34 8.65 -18.26
N ILE A 80 -21.19 8.10 -17.39
CA ILE A 80 -20.82 6.91 -16.60
C ILE A 80 -20.66 5.67 -17.48
N VAL A 81 -21.57 5.45 -18.44
CA VAL A 81 -21.47 4.34 -19.39
C VAL A 81 -20.22 4.49 -20.27
N SER A 82 -19.92 5.69 -20.72
CA SER A 82 -18.74 5.95 -21.57
C SER A 82 -17.43 5.57 -20.89
N VAL A 83 -17.30 5.82 -19.59
CA VAL A 83 -16.03 5.63 -18.86
C VAL A 83 -15.93 4.27 -18.18
N GLU A 84 -17.05 3.72 -17.66
CA GLU A 84 -17.04 2.47 -16.90
C GLU A 84 -17.32 1.24 -17.77
N ASP A 85 -18.21 1.38 -18.78
CA ASP A 85 -18.64 0.25 -19.58
C ASP A 85 -19.18 0.69 -20.95
N ARG A 86 -18.26 1.02 -21.85
CA ARG A 86 -18.59 1.58 -23.18
C ARG A 86 -19.66 0.80 -23.96
N ARG A 87 -19.69 -0.54 -23.78
CA ARG A 87 -20.61 -1.43 -24.47
C ARG A 87 -21.73 -1.97 -23.58
N PHE A 88 -22.07 -1.25 -22.52
CA PHE A 88 -23.05 -1.67 -21.53
C PHE A 88 -24.36 -2.16 -22.14
N TYR A 89 -24.87 -1.48 -23.15
CA TYR A 89 -26.11 -1.83 -23.81
C TYR A 89 -25.98 -2.97 -24.85
N GLU A 90 -24.75 -3.45 -25.12
CA GLU A 90 -24.48 -4.42 -26.20
C GLU A 90 -24.15 -5.83 -25.69
N HIS A 91 -23.68 -5.97 -24.44
CA HIS A 91 -23.33 -7.27 -23.86
C HIS A 91 -24.34 -7.76 -22.83
N ASN A 92 -24.21 -9.02 -22.40
CA ASN A 92 -25.08 -9.67 -21.42
C ASN A 92 -24.31 -9.97 -20.12
N GLY A 93 -24.05 -8.96 -19.32
CA GLY A 93 -23.41 -9.07 -18.00
C GLY A 93 -21.88 -9.10 -18.02
N VAL A 94 -21.27 -9.70 -19.02
CA VAL A 94 -19.80 -9.81 -19.17
C VAL A 94 -19.39 -9.36 -20.57
N ASP A 95 -18.44 -8.43 -20.65
CA ASP A 95 -17.87 -7.97 -21.91
C ASP A 95 -16.58 -8.71 -22.26
N LEU A 96 -16.67 -9.87 -22.91
CA LEU A 96 -15.52 -10.68 -23.33
C LEU A 96 -14.61 -9.95 -24.33
N ARG A 97 -15.17 -9.09 -25.20
CA ARG A 97 -14.37 -8.29 -26.15
C ARG A 97 -13.66 -7.14 -25.44
N GLY A 98 -14.27 -6.54 -24.42
CA GLY A 98 -13.65 -5.53 -23.56
C GLY A 98 -12.49 -6.10 -22.76
N ILE A 99 -12.67 -7.28 -22.17
CA ILE A 99 -11.59 -8.00 -21.46
C ILE A 99 -10.41 -8.29 -22.40
N GLY A 100 -10.67 -8.79 -23.61
CA GLY A 100 -9.62 -9.05 -24.60
C GLY A 100 -8.85 -7.79 -25.01
N ARG A 101 -9.54 -6.65 -25.15
CA ARG A 101 -8.91 -5.37 -25.45
C ARG A 101 -8.08 -4.84 -24.29
N ALA A 102 -8.61 -4.88 -23.07
CA ALA A 102 -7.89 -4.44 -21.86
C ALA A 102 -6.60 -5.24 -21.68
N LEU A 103 -6.65 -6.58 -21.80
CA LEU A 103 -5.46 -7.44 -21.77
C LEU A 103 -4.44 -7.07 -22.86
N TRP A 104 -4.88 -6.74 -24.07
CA TRP A 104 -3.99 -6.34 -25.16
C TRP A 104 -3.33 -4.99 -24.87
N GLU A 105 -4.06 -4.03 -24.33
CA GLU A 105 -3.52 -2.70 -23.97
C GLU A 105 -2.59 -2.75 -22.77
N ASP A 106 -2.89 -3.56 -21.76
CA ASP A 106 -2.03 -3.77 -20.59
C ASP A 106 -0.69 -4.39 -20.98
N VAL A 107 -0.70 -5.37 -21.87
CA VAL A 107 0.54 -5.96 -22.43
C VAL A 107 1.34 -4.93 -23.23
N ARG A 108 0.67 -4.07 -24.02
CA ARG A 108 1.32 -3.07 -24.87
C ARG A 108 1.91 -1.90 -24.08
N LYS A 109 1.23 -1.45 -23.02
CA LYS A 109 1.60 -0.27 -22.21
C LYS A 109 2.39 -0.58 -20.94
N LYS A 110 2.69 -1.88 -20.68
CA LYS A 110 3.39 -2.36 -19.47
C LYS A 110 2.81 -1.85 -18.14
N GLY A 111 1.48 -1.74 -18.03
CA GLY A 111 0.79 -1.32 -16.82
C GLY A 111 -0.71 -1.53 -16.95
N VAL A 112 -1.41 -1.75 -15.82
CA VAL A 112 -2.87 -1.87 -15.78
C VAL A 112 -3.49 -0.51 -16.14
N VAL A 113 -4.09 -0.40 -17.32
CA VAL A 113 -4.59 0.86 -17.88
C VAL A 113 -6.12 0.94 -17.88
N GLU A 114 -6.83 -0.19 -17.99
CA GLU A 114 -8.31 -0.21 -18.00
C GLU A 114 -8.86 -1.34 -17.13
N GLY A 115 -9.92 -1.03 -16.35
CA GLY A 115 -10.69 -2.02 -15.60
C GLY A 115 -11.63 -2.79 -16.53
N GLY A 116 -11.36 -4.07 -16.75
CA GLY A 116 -12.20 -4.95 -17.58
C GLY A 116 -13.51 -5.41 -16.94
N SER A 117 -14.02 -4.74 -15.90
CA SER A 117 -15.28 -5.12 -15.20
C SER A 117 -16.43 -4.28 -15.70
N THR A 118 -17.57 -4.92 -16.06
CA THR A 118 -18.78 -4.24 -16.53
C THR A 118 -19.53 -3.54 -15.39
N ILE A 119 -20.40 -2.58 -15.70
CA ILE A 119 -21.31 -1.93 -14.73
C ILE A 119 -22.11 -2.98 -13.97
N THR A 120 -22.59 -4.02 -14.65
CA THR A 120 -23.34 -5.11 -14.02
C THR A 120 -22.48 -5.89 -13.02
N GLN A 121 -21.24 -6.19 -13.37
CA GLN A 121 -20.30 -6.85 -12.46
C GLN A 121 -19.95 -5.97 -11.25
N GLN A 122 -19.76 -4.65 -11.47
CA GLN A 122 -19.51 -3.71 -10.37
C GLN A 122 -20.71 -3.61 -9.43
N TYR A 123 -21.92 -3.55 -9.98
CA TYR A 123 -23.16 -3.56 -9.18
C TYR A 123 -23.26 -4.85 -8.36
N VAL A 124 -23.08 -6.01 -8.99
CA VAL A 124 -23.12 -7.32 -8.33
C VAL A 124 -22.07 -7.43 -7.24
N LYS A 125 -20.84 -6.98 -7.53
CA LYS A 125 -19.76 -6.92 -6.55
C LYS A 125 -20.17 -6.11 -5.31
N ASN A 126 -20.73 -4.94 -5.52
CA ASN A 126 -21.11 -4.03 -4.43
C ASN A 126 -22.36 -4.49 -3.66
N ALA A 127 -23.29 -5.20 -4.32
CA ALA A 127 -24.56 -5.60 -3.73
C ALA A 127 -24.60 -7.03 -3.17
N TYR A 128 -23.82 -7.98 -3.73
CA TYR A 128 -24.00 -9.41 -3.45
C TYR A 128 -22.73 -10.20 -3.16
N VAL A 129 -21.52 -9.72 -3.50
CA VAL A 129 -20.27 -10.51 -3.41
C VAL A 129 -19.38 -10.03 -2.28
N ARG A 130 -18.87 -10.98 -1.47
CA ARG A 130 -17.91 -10.69 -0.40
C ARG A 130 -16.55 -10.24 -0.97
N ASN A 131 -15.85 -9.38 -0.25
CA ASN A 131 -14.62 -8.70 -0.67
C ASN A 131 -13.36 -9.59 -0.57
N GLU A 132 -13.40 -10.82 -1.09
CA GLU A 132 -12.23 -11.70 -1.17
C GLU A 132 -11.57 -11.54 -2.54
N GLN A 133 -10.27 -11.30 -2.60
CA GLN A 133 -9.56 -11.18 -3.89
C GLN A 133 -9.14 -12.58 -4.39
N THR A 134 -10.09 -13.33 -4.93
CA THR A 134 -9.84 -14.66 -5.49
C THR A 134 -10.41 -14.81 -6.90
N VAL A 135 -9.80 -15.69 -7.71
CA VAL A 135 -10.31 -16.04 -9.05
C VAL A 135 -11.74 -16.56 -8.94
N ALA A 136 -12.05 -17.35 -7.90
CA ALA A 136 -13.39 -17.86 -7.64
C ALA A 136 -14.42 -16.72 -7.44
N ARG A 137 -14.04 -15.63 -6.81
CA ARG A 137 -14.87 -14.42 -6.70
C ARG A 137 -15.19 -13.82 -8.06
N LYS A 138 -14.18 -13.65 -8.95
CA LYS A 138 -14.39 -13.08 -10.29
C LYS A 138 -15.33 -13.94 -11.13
N VAL A 139 -15.23 -15.27 -11.01
CA VAL A 139 -16.16 -16.19 -11.68
C VAL A 139 -17.59 -16.02 -11.11
N ARG A 140 -17.73 -15.89 -9.79
CA ARG A 140 -19.03 -15.66 -9.14
C ARG A 140 -19.63 -14.31 -9.52
N GLU A 141 -18.84 -13.23 -9.58
CA GLU A 141 -19.28 -11.92 -10.08
C GLU A 141 -19.82 -12.00 -11.52
N ALA A 142 -19.09 -12.70 -12.40
CA ALA A 142 -19.49 -12.87 -13.79
C ALA A 142 -20.79 -13.68 -13.93
N ALA A 143 -20.94 -14.76 -13.18
CA ALA A 143 -22.14 -15.60 -13.19
C ALA A 143 -23.37 -14.83 -12.67
N LEU A 144 -23.21 -14.09 -11.57
CA LEU A 144 -24.30 -13.26 -11.03
C LEU A 144 -24.66 -12.11 -11.94
N ALA A 145 -23.69 -11.46 -12.59
CA ALA A 145 -23.94 -10.40 -13.56
C ALA A 145 -24.74 -10.91 -14.77
N TRP A 146 -24.36 -12.08 -15.28
CA TRP A 146 -25.11 -12.74 -16.35
C TRP A 146 -26.54 -13.08 -15.94
N GLN A 147 -26.77 -13.66 -14.75
CA GLN A 147 -28.10 -13.97 -14.23
C GLN A 147 -28.96 -12.72 -14.01
N LEU A 148 -28.34 -11.64 -13.52
CA LEU A 148 -29.05 -10.39 -13.30
C LEU A 148 -29.58 -9.81 -14.61
N GLU A 149 -28.78 -9.85 -15.68
CA GLU A 149 -29.18 -9.36 -17.00
C GLU A 149 -30.25 -10.22 -17.70
N GLN A 150 -30.45 -11.49 -17.27
CA GLN A 150 -31.56 -12.29 -17.70
C GLN A 150 -32.90 -11.86 -17.05
N LYS A 151 -32.84 -11.17 -15.91
CA LYS A 151 -34.03 -10.80 -15.12
C LYS A 151 -34.35 -9.31 -15.15
N TRP A 152 -33.35 -8.44 -15.38
CA TRP A 152 -33.47 -7.00 -15.31
C TRP A 152 -33.11 -6.35 -16.63
N THR A 153 -33.80 -5.25 -16.96
CA THR A 153 -33.43 -4.40 -18.10
C THR A 153 -32.14 -3.63 -17.82
N LYS A 154 -31.43 -3.24 -18.84
CA LYS A 154 -30.21 -2.42 -18.74
C LYS A 154 -30.44 -1.14 -17.95
N ASP A 155 -31.54 -0.45 -18.19
CA ASP A 155 -31.88 0.79 -17.48
C ASP A 155 -32.14 0.53 -15.99
N ARG A 156 -32.74 -0.60 -15.63
CA ARG A 156 -32.91 -1.00 -14.24
C ARG A 156 -31.59 -1.30 -13.57
N ILE A 157 -30.65 -1.96 -14.26
CA ILE A 157 -29.32 -2.25 -13.76
C ILE A 157 -28.53 -0.96 -13.59
N LEU A 158 -28.54 -0.07 -14.59
CA LEU A 158 -27.86 1.23 -14.53
C LEU A 158 -28.39 2.09 -13.38
N LEU A 159 -29.72 2.13 -13.21
CA LEU A 159 -30.34 2.85 -12.09
C LEU A 159 -29.91 2.27 -10.75
N ALA A 160 -29.92 0.95 -10.61
CA ALA A 160 -29.49 0.27 -9.40
C ALA A 160 -28.00 0.55 -9.07
N TYR A 161 -27.15 0.52 -10.09
CA TYR A 161 -25.75 0.90 -9.98
C TYR A 161 -25.59 2.36 -9.53
N LEU A 162 -26.23 3.30 -10.23
CA LEU A 162 -26.19 4.72 -9.89
C LEU A 162 -26.77 5.05 -8.51
N ASN A 163 -27.71 4.27 -8.02
CA ASN A 163 -28.25 4.40 -6.68
C ASN A 163 -27.35 3.83 -5.58
N THR A 164 -26.34 3.00 -5.91
CA THR A 164 -25.55 2.26 -4.91
C THR A 164 -24.10 2.64 -4.85
N ILE A 165 -23.55 3.17 -5.94
CA ILE A 165 -22.13 3.45 -6.03
C ILE A 165 -21.72 4.63 -5.14
N TYR A 166 -20.50 4.54 -4.61
CA TYR A 166 -19.90 5.59 -3.78
C TYR A 166 -19.20 6.63 -4.64
N PHE A 167 -19.54 7.90 -4.47
CA PHE A 167 -19.00 9.05 -5.18
C PHE A 167 -18.03 9.89 -4.35
N GLY A 168 -17.58 9.39 -3.21
CA GLY A 168 -16.76 10.18 -2.28
C GLY A 168 -17.59 11.10 -1.38
N ASN A 169 -16.93 11.72 -0.40
CA ASN A 169 -17.56 12.71 0.49
C ASN A 169 -18.85 12.23 1.16
N GLY A 170 -18.93 10.94 1.52
CA GLY A 170 -20.12 10.33 2.12
C GLY A 170 -21.32 10.18 1.18
N ALA A 171 -21.16 10.50 -0.09
CA ALA A 171 -22.25 10.45 -1.07
C ALA A 171 -22.41 9.06 -1.68
N TYR A 172 -23.42 8.33 -1.25
CA TYR A 172 -23.84 7.07 -1.86
C TYR A 172 -25.04 7.32 -2.79
N GLY A 173 -24.89 6.93 -4.04
CA GLY A 173 -25.86 7.15 -5.10
C GLY A 173 -25.79 8.53 -5.75
N ILE A 174 -26.19 8.58 -7.03
CA ILE A 174 -26.03 9.75 -7.90
C ILE A 174 -26.85 10.97 -7.42
N GLN A 175 -28.02 10.73 -6.86
CA GLN A 175 -28.85 11.84 -6.34
C GLN A 175 -28.18 12.52 -5.16
N GLN A 176 -27.61 11.71 -4.24
CA GLN A 176 -26.87 12.25 -3.12
C GLN A 176 -25.58 12.93 -3.58
N ALA A 177 -24.86 12.35 -4.54
CA ALA A 177 -23.67 12.97 -5.11
C ALA A 177 -23.98 14.35 -5.74
N ALA A 178 -25.06 14.46 -6.53
CA ALA A 178 -25.50 15.72 -7.10
C ALA A 178 -25.81 16.78 -6.03
N ARG A 179 -26.47 16.39 -4.94
CA ARG A 179 -26.74 17.27 -3.79
C ARG A 179 -25.48 17.67 -3.03
N THR A 180 -24.60 16.69 -2.77
CA THR A 180 -23.35 16.90 -2.03
C THR A 180 -22.42 17.86 -2.74
N TYR A 181 -22.15 17.62 -4.03
CA TYR A 181 -21.15 18.39 -4.77
C TYR A 181 -21.69 19.67 -5.40
N PHE A 182 -23.00 19.68 -5.77
CA PHE A 182 -23.57 20.75 -6.60
C PHE A 182 -24.87 21.35 -6.06
N LYS A 183 -25.40 20.85 -4.94
CA LYS A 183 -26.64 21.35 -4.28
C LYS A 183 -27.88 21.26 -5.20
N GLN A 184 -27.90 20.31 -6.14
CA GLN A 184 -28.96 20.12 -7.13
C GLN A 184 -29.41 18.67 -7.28
N SER A 185 -30.45 18.41 -8.07
CA SER A 185 -30.89 17.03 -8.36
C SER A 185 -30.03 16.36 -9.42
N ALA A 186 -30.04 15.02 -9.43
CA ALA A 186 -29.33 14.23 -10.45
C ALA A 186 -29.87 14.51 -11.88
N LEU A 187 -31.12 14.95 -12.02
CA LEU A 187 -31.71 15.33 -13.31
C LEU A 187 -31.13 16.65 -13.86
N GLN A 188 -30.66 17.52 -12.99
CA GLN A 188 -30.14 18.86 -13.34
C GLN A 188 -28.64 18.89 -13.65
N LEU A 189 -27.96 17.76 -13.55
CA LEU A 189 -26.52 17.69 -13.79
C LEU A 189 -26.16 18.14 -15.21
N THR A 190 -25.21 19.10 -15.29
CA THR A 190 -24.61 19.57 -16.53
C THR A 190 -23.47 18.65 -17.00
N LEU A 191 -23.01 18.80 -18.23
CA LEU A 191 -21.91 17.99 -18.79
C LEU A 191 -20.63 18.01 -17.92
N PRO A 192 -20.08 19.18 -17.48
CA PRO A 192 -18.87 19.17 -16.64
C PRO A 192 -19.07 18.51 -15.27
N GLU A 193 -20.26 18.63 -14.69
CA GLU A 193 -20.65 18.03 -13.42
C GLU A 193 -20.83 16.51 -13.55
N ALA A 194 -21.54 16.07 -14.59
CA ALA A 194 -21.71 14.68 -14.91
C ALA A 194 -20.38 13.97 -15.18
N ALA A 195 -19.50 14.62 -15.93
CA ALA A 195 -18.17 14.08 -16.21
C ALA A 195 -17.28 14.03 -14.96
N LEU A 196 -17.42 14.99 -14.04
CA LEU A 196 -16.75 14.93 -12.75
C LEU A 196 -17.24 13.74 -11.94
N LEU A 197 -18.57 13.62 -11.73
CA LEU A 197 -19.14 12.53 -10.96
C LEU A 197 -18.86 11.16 -11.58
N ALA A 198 -18.93 11.03 -12.91
CA ALA A 198 -18.59 9.77 -13.58
C ALA A 198 -17.11 9.35 -13.41
N GLY A 199 -16.24 10.31 -13.11
CA GLY A 199 -14.82 10.04 -12.85
C GLY A 199 -14.51 9.56 -11.43
N LEU A 200 -15.36 9.87 -10.43
CA LEU A 200 -15.11 9.60 -9.02
C LEU A 200 -15.10 8.11 -8.63
N PRO A 201 -15.99 7.24 -9.15
CA PRO A 201 -16.08 5.86 -8.70
C PRO A 201 -14.83 5.02 -8.88
N ALA A 202 -13.94 5.39 -9.79
CA ALA A 202 -12.68 4.69 -10.01
C ALA A 202 -11.73 4.78 -8.80
N ASP A 203 -11.66 5.95 -8.17
CA ASP A 203 -10.98 6.19 -6.89
C ASP A 203 -11.53 7.48 -6.28
N PRO A 204 -12.58 7.38 -5.45
CA PRO A 204 -13.25 8.55 -4.89
C PRO A 204 -12.36 9.44 -4.02
N SER A 205 -11.35 8.85 -3.38
CA SER A 205 -10.42 9.60 -2.54
C SER A 205 -9.39 10.34 -3.39
N LEU A 206 -8.75 9.67 -4.35
CA LEU A 206 -7.75 10.27 -5.23
C LEU A 206 -8.32 11.37 -6.13
N TYR A 207 -9.58 11.21 -6.56
CA TYR A 207 -10.24 12.14 -7.48
C TYR A 207 -11.16 13.14 -6.78
N ASP A 208 -11.11 13.24 -5.45
CA ASP A 208 -11.89 14.24 -4.70
C ASP A 208 -11.57 15.66 -5.17
N PRO A 209 -12.54 16.42 -5.71
CA PRO A 209 -12.32 17.76 -6.23
C PRO A 209 -11.98 18.79 -5.15
N THR A 210 -12.26 18.49 -3.88
CA THR A 210 -12.01 19.38 -2.75
C THR A 210 -10.57 19.25 -2.23
N GLN A 211 -9.97 18.07 -2.37
CA GLN A 211 -8.65 17.73 -1.86
C GLN A 211 -7.60 17.63 -2.98
N HIS A 212 -7.90 16.87 -4.01
CA HIS A 212 -6.96 16.54 -5.09
C HIS A 212 -7.35 17.20 -6.42
N ARG A 213 -7.50 18.53 -6.42
CA ARG A 213 -8.02 19.31 -7.57
C ARG A 213 -7.34 19.02 -8.91
N ARG A 214 -6.00 18.80 -8.91
CA ARG A 214 -5.26 18.49 -10.14
C ARG A 214 -5.59 17.09 -10.65
N ALA A 215 -5.68 16.08 -9.78
CA ALA A 215 -6.03 14.71 -10.14
C ALA A 215 -7.50 14.65 -10.61
N SER A 216 -8.39 15.29 -9.88
CA SER A 216 -9.82 15.42 -10.21
C SER A 216 -10.01 16.08 -11.59
N LYS A 217 -9.30 17.19 -11.87
CA LYS A 217 -9.36 17.86 -13.18
C LYS A 217 -8.86 16.96 -14.31
N ARG A 218 -7.76 16.22 -14.11
CA ARG A 218 -7.27 15.25 -15.10
C ARG A 218 -8.27 14.12 -15.32
N ARG A 219 -8.88 13.59 -14.25
CA ARG A 219 -9.87 12.50 -14.35
C ARG A 219 -11.14 12.97 -15.08
N ARG A 220 -11.65 14.17 -14.76
CA ARG A 220 -12.76 14.77 -15.51
C ARG A 220 -12.43 14.95 -16.99
N ALA A 221 -11.23 15.46 -17.30
CA ALA A 221 -10.76 15.61 -18.67
C ALA A 221 -10.69 14.27 -19.41
N TYR A 222 -10.26 13.21 -18.74
CA TYR A 222 -10.27 11.84 -19.28
C TYR A 222 -11.69 11.37 -19.63
N VAL A 223 -12.66 11.57 -18.73
CA VAL A 223 -14.08 11.22 -19.01
C VAL A 223 -14.60 11.99 -20.19
N LEU A 224 -14.38 13.32 -20.24
CA LEU A 224 -14.81 14.17 -21.34
C LEU A 224 -14.16 13.79 -22.67
N GLN A 225 -12.88 13.46 -22.68
CA GLN A 225 -12.17 12.98 -23.87
C GLN A 225 -12.77 11.66 -24.34
N THR A 226 -13.03 10.74 -23.41
CA THR A 226 -13.65 9.44 -23.72
C THR A 226 -15.04 9.60 -24.34
N MET A 227 -15.84 10.55 -23.84
CA MET A 227 -17.15 10.89 -24.42
C MET A 227 -17.01 11.50 -25.83
N PHE A 228 -16.00 12.33 -26.05
CA PHE A 228 -15.72 12.92 -27.36
C PHE A 228 -15.27 11.86 -28.37
N ASP A 229 -14.35 10.99 -27.99
CA ASP A 229 -13.85 9.90 -28.84
C ASP A 229 -14.95 8.91 -29.24
N GLN A 230 -16.02 8.82 -28.43
CA GLN A 230 -17.22 8.03 -28.69
C GLN A 230 -18.31 8.81 -29.43
N GLY A 231 -18.05 10.06 -29.83
CA GLY A 231 -19.04 10.90 -30.54
C GLY A 231 -20.24 11.34 -29.70
N LYS A 232 -20.17 11.26 -28.35
CA LYS A 232 -21.26 11.64 -27.44
C LYS A 232 -21.32 13.13 -27.21
N ILE A 233 -20.22 13.84 -27.42
CA ILE A 233 -20.11 15.30 -27.28
C ILE A 233 -19.28 15.86 -28.43
N THR A 234 -19.49 17.15 -28.75
CA THR A 234 -18.75 17.89 -29.78
C THR A 234 -17.44 18.47 -29.22
N ALA A 235 -16.48 18.82 -30.08
CA ALA A 235 -15.24 19.48 -29.68
C ALA A 235 -15.48 20.80 -28.89
N ARG A 236 -16.51 21.56 -29.26
CA ARG A 236 -16.91 22.79 -28.56
C ARG A 236 -17.41 22.49 -27.13
N GLN A 237 -18.19 21.42 -26.97
CA GLN A 237 -18.68 20.96 -25.65
C GLN A 237 -17.51 20.46 -24.78
N LEU A 238 -16.58 19.68 -25.35
CA LEU A 238 -15.37 19.20 -24.69
C LEU A 238 -14.53 20.39 -24.14
N ALA A 239 -14.23 21.38 -24.99
CA ALA A 239 -13.45 22.54 -24.59
C ALA A 239 -14.12 23.33 -23.45
N ARG A 240 -15.45 23.61 -23.60
CA ARG A 240 -16.23 24.33 -22.59
C ARG A 240 -16.32 23.59 -21.26
N ALA A 241 -16.53 22.27 -21.28
CA ALA A 241 -16.62 21.42 -20.07
C ALA A 241 -15.28 21.29 -19.35
N ASN A 242 -14.16 21.22 -20.08
CA ASN A 242 -12.82 21.21 -19.50
C ASN A 242 -12.46 22.53 -18.81
N ALA A 243 -12.97 23.67 -19.32
CA ALA A 243 -12.74 25.00 -18.75
C ALA A 243 -13.58 25.26 -17.49
N ALA A 244 -14.65 24.49 -17.26
CA ALA A 244 -15.56 24.69 -16.12
C ALA A 244 -14.80 24.52 -14.78
N PRO A 245 -15.13 25.35 -13.75
CA PRO A 245 -14.50 25.23 -12.44
C PRO A 245 -14.87 23.88 -11.76
N LEU A 246 -14.04 23.46 -10.80
CA LEU A 246 -14.35 22.39 -9.89
C LEU A 246 -15.02 22.93 -8.63
N PRO A 247 -15.91 22.20 -7.96
CA PRO A 247 -16.46 22.58 -6.66
C PRO A 247 -15.34 22.85 -5.65
N ARG A 248 -15.58 23.77 -4.72
CA ARG A 248 -14.68 24.09 -3.60
C ARG A 248 -15.10 23.30 -2.37
N ALA A 249 -14.23 23.15 -1.39
CA ALA A 249 -14.53 22.46 -0.14
C ALA A 249 -15.75 23.06 0.56
N ASP A 250 -15.89 24.40 0.58
CA ASP A 250 -17.01 25.11 1.20
C ASP A 250 -18.34 24.93 0.45
N ASP A 251 -18.30 24.53 -0.81
CA ASP A 251 -19.47 24.28 -1.62
C ASP A 251 -20.06 22.90 -1.38
N VAL A 252 -19.25 21.93 -0.90
CA VAL A 252 -19.64 20.54 -0.71
C VAL A 252 -20.40 20.37 0.60
N ARG A 253 -21.64 19.87 0.50
CA ARG A 253 -22.49 19.56 1.64
C ARG A 253 -22.31 18.09 2.04
N LEU A 254 -21.64 17.85 3.14
CA LEU A 254 -21.33 16.52 3.62
C LEU A 254 -22.53 15.91 4.35
N PRO A 255 -23.02 14.73 3.94
CA PRO A 255 -24.09 14.04 4.66
C PRO A 255 -23.58 13.46 5.98
N GLY A 256 -24.36 13.57 7.05
CA GLY A 256 -24.08 12.87 8.31
C GLY A 256 -22.88 13.36 9.15
N THR A 257 -22.37 14.58 8.91
CA THR A 257 -21.14 15.09 9.57
C THR A 257 -21.34 15.59 11.01
N ARG A 258 -22.52 15.48 11.57
CA ARG A 258 -22.87 16.00 12.92
C ARG A 258 -22.85 14.86 13.96
N GLY A 259 -21.68 14.32 14.25
CA GLY A 259 -21.59 13.30 15.30
C GLY A 259 -20.15 13.17 15.78
N PRO A 260 -19.94 12.56 16.95
CA PRO A 260 -18.62 12.20 17.41
C PRO A 260 -18.02 11.12 16.50
N ALA A 261 -16.69 11.12 16.32
CA ALA A 261 -15.93 10.12 15.57
C ALA A 261 -16.34 9.92 14.10
N PRO A 262 -16.44 10.97 13.26
CA PRO A 262 -16.97 10.85 11.90
C PRO A 262 -16.12 9.96 10.99
N TYR A 263 -14.80 9.92 11.12
CA TYR A 263 -13.92 8.99 10.40
C TYR A 263 -14.25 7.52 10.69
N PHE A 264 -14.50 7.21 11.98
CA PHE A 264 -14.88 5.87 12.39
C PHE A 264 -16.27 5.50 11.88
N VAL A 265 -17.23 6.42 11.97
CA VAL A 265 -18.59 6.23 11.46
C VAL A 265 -18.57 5.92 9.96
N ASN A 266 -17.80 6.66 9.16
CA ASN A 266 -17.65 6.37 7.74
C ASN A 266 -17.08 4.97 7.51
N TYR A 267 -16.00 4.62 8.21
CA TYR A 267 -15.39 3.30 8.10
C TYR A 267 -16.37 2.18 8.46
N VAL A 268 -17.16 2.33 9.54
CA VAL A 268 -18.22 1.37 9.93
C VAL A 268 -19.28 1.28 8.85
N THR A 269 -19.75 2.42 8.36
CA THR A 269 -20.78 2.48 7.31
C THR A 269 -20.36 1.73 6.06
N ASP A 270 -19.11 1.90 5.60
CA ASP A 270 -18.54 1.16 4.46
C ASP A 270 -18.53 -0.36 4.71
N GLN A 271 -18.16 -0.79 5.94
CA GLN A 271 -18.17 -2.20 6.30
C GLN A 271 -19.60 -2.78 6.30
N LEU A 272 -20.55 -2.01 6.82
CA LEU A 272 -21.97 -2.42 6.84
C LEU A 272 -22.54 -2.50 5.42
N ILE A 273 -22.24 -1.52 4.56
CA ILE A 273 -22.66 -1.53 3.15
C ILE A 273 -22.09 -2.74 2.42
N ALA A 274 -20.79 -3.02 2.62
CA ALA A 274 -20.16 -4.21 2.04
C ALA A 274 -20.80 -5.52 2.51
N LYS A 275 -21.37 -5.56 3.71
CA LYS A 275 -22.01 -6.75 4.29
C LYS A 275 -23.49 -6.87 3.98
N TYR A 276 -24.25 -5.77 4.12
CA TYR A 276 -25.70 -5.77 4.10
C TYR A 276 -26.30 -5.09 2.86
N GLY A 277 -25.48 -4.43 2.06
CA GLY A 277 -25.94 -3.57 0.96
C GLY A 277 -26.45 -2.21 1.44
N ALA A 278 -26.27 -1.18 0.61
CA ALA A 278 -26.59 0.20 0.96
C ALA A 278 -28.10 0.41 1.27
N GLY A 279 -29.02 -0.30 0.58
CA GLY A 279 -30.47 -0.21 0.84
C GLY A 279 -30.82 -0.58 2.28
N ARG A 280 -30.24 -1.66 2.80
CA ARG A 280 -30.48 -2.12 4.17
C ARG A 280 -29.80 -1.23 5.20
N VAL A 281 -28.65 -0.67 4.88
CA VAL A 281 -27.91 0.21 5.79
C VAL A 281 -28.59 1.56 5.96
N PHE A 282 -29.14 2.18 4.93
CA PHE A 282 -29.76 3.51 5.02
C PHE A 282 -31.26 3.49 5.30
N GLY A 283 -31.99 2.49 4.82
CA GLY A 283 -33.48 2.45 4.94
C GLY A 283 -34.01 1.16 5.58
N GLY A 284 -33.15 0.29 6.11
CA GLY A 284 -33.51 -1.01 6.62
C GLY A 284 -33.74 -1.07 8.13
N GLY A 285 -33.57 0.03 8.86
CA GLY A 285 -33.78 0.08 10.32
C GLY A 285 -32.75 -0.76 11.09
N LEU A 286 -31.47 -0.63 10.76
CA LEU A 286 -30.41 -1.31 11.51
C LEU A 286 -29.99 -0.49 12.72
N HIS A 287 -30.03 -1.07 13.91
CA HIS A 287 -29.43 -0.55 15.11
C HIS A 287 -28.06 -1.20 15.30
N VAL A 288 -27.01 -0.44 15.09
CA VAL A 288 -25.63 -0.93 15.09
C VAL A 288 -24.90 -0.44 16.32
N THR A 289 -24.57 -1.32 17.25
CA THR A 289 -23.69 -1.01 18.37
C THR A 289 -22.25 -1.25 17.91
N THR A 290 -21.42 -0.23 18.01
CA THR A 290 -20.01 -0.27 17.61
C THR A 290 -19.10 -0.53 18.80
N THR A 291 -17.80 -0.70 18.52
CA THR A 291 -16.79 -0.93 19.55
C THR A 291 -16.10 0.35 20.03
N ILE A 292 -16.40 1.51 19.41
CA ILE A 292 -15.70 2.74 19.74
C ILE A 292 -16.07 3.26 21.13
N ASP A 293 -15.07 3.70 21.84
CA ASP A 293 -15.17 4.34 23.12
C ASP A 293 -15.01 5.85 22.94
N LEU A 294 -16.06 6.62 23.22
CA LEU A 294 -16.05 8.07 22.98
C LEU A 294 -15.09 8.82 23.90
N GLU A 295 -14.85 8.33 25.10
CA GLU A 295 -13.88 8.94 26.02
C GLU A 295 -12.46 8.74 25.48
N LEU A 296 -12.13 7.53 25.05
CA LEU A 296 -10.86 7.26 24.39
C LEU A 296 -10.72 8.01 23.06
N GLN A 297 -11.81 8.18 22.33
CA GLN A 297 -11.83 8.95 21.08
C GLN A 297 -11.49 10.43 21.32
N ASP A 298 -12.11 11.03 22.31
CA ASP A 298 -11.87 12.43 22.69
C ASP A 298 -10.44 12.62 23.23
N LEU A 299 -9.96 11.68 24.07
CA LEU A 299 -8.58 11.67 24.54
C LEU A 299 -7.56 11.54 23.41
N ALA A 300 -7.85 10.73 22.38
CA ALA A 300 -6.99 10.60 21.22
C ALA A 300 -6.87 11.93 20.44
N HIS A 301 -7.98 12.64 20.24
CA HIS A 301 -7.97 13.98 19.65
C HIS A 301 -7.18 14.97 20.51
N ALA A 302 -7.49 15.04 21.79
CA ALA A 302 -6.83 15.96 22.73
C ALA A 302 -5.31 15.71 22.80
N SER A 303 -4.87 14.46 22.77
CA SER A 303 -3.44 14.10 22.78
C SER A 303 -2.72 14.56 21.52
N ILE A 304 -3.35 14.46 20.36
CA ILE A 304 -2.81 14.96 19.11
C ILE A 304 -2.74 16.49 19.13
N GLU A 305 -3.83 17.16 19.47
CA GLU A 305 -3.91 18.62 19.51
C GLU A 305 -2.95 19.24 20.52
N LYS A 306 -2.74 18.58 21.67
CA LYS A 306 -1.78 19.03 22.68
C LYS A 306 -0.35 19.05 22.15
N ILE A 307 0.02 18.13 21.29
CA ILE A 307 1.38 17.98 20.77
C ILE A 307 1.57 18.70 19.43
N LEU A 308 0.59 18.60 18.51
CA LEU A 308 0.64 19.22 17.19
C LEU A 308 -0.09 20.56 17.20
N ARG A 309 0.58 21.61 17.66
CA ARG A 309 -0.03 22.95 17.86
C ARG A 309 0.17 23.93 16.70
N THR A 310 0.98 23.55 15.69
CA THR A 310 1.37 24.48 14.62
C THR A 310 0.35 24.47 13.50
N PRO A 311 -0.35 25.58 13.22
CA PRO A 311 -1.24 25.66 12.05
C PRO A 311 -0.45 25.42 10.76
N GLY A 312 -1.00 24.55 9.88
CA GLY A 312 -0.33 24.16 8.64
C GLY A 312 0.87 23.21 8.82
N GLY A 313 1.12 22.76 10.03
CA GLY A 313 2.10 21.72 10.35
C GLY A 313 1.68 20.31 9.95
N PRO A 314 2.46 19.30 10.34
CA PRO A 314 2.11 17.91 10.05
C PRO A 314 0.80 17.49 10.76
N SER A 315 0.08 16.57 10.16
CA SER A 315 -1.10 15.93 10.72
C SER A 315 -0.72 14.62 11.41
N ALA A 316 -1.66 14.03 12.17
CA ALA A 316 -1.50 12.72 12.75
C ALA A 316 -2.73 11.84 12.52
N ALA A 317 -2.48 10.52 12.51
CA ALA A 317 -3.52 9.51 12.67
C ALA A 317 -3.20 8.65 13.90
N LEU A 318 -4.24 8.28 14.64
CA LEU A 318 -4.14 7.42 15.81
C LEU A 318 -5.23 6.34 15.76
N VAL A 319 -4.83 5.09 15.98
CA VAL A 319 -5.77 3.96 16.15
C VAL A 319 -5.43 3.22 17.41
N ALA A 320 -6.45 2.92 18.22
CA ALA A 320 -6.33 2.13 19.43
C ALA A 320 -7.20 0.86 19.34
N ILE A 321 -6.62 -0.31 19.65
CA ILE A 321 -7.28 -1.62 19.62
C ILE A 321 -7.08 -2.32 20.96
N ASP A 322 -8.14 -2.86 21.53
CA ASP A 322 -8.08 -3.81 22.66
C ASP A 322 -7.57 -5.17 22.13
N PRO A 323 -6.38 -5.64 22.54
CA PRO A 323 -5.82 -6.88 22.00
C PRO A 323 -6.63 -8.12 22.34
N ARG A 324 -7.38 -8.10 23.46
CA ARG A 324 -8.08 -9.27 24.01
C ARG A 324 -9.30 -9.65 23.19
N ASP A 325 -10.00 -8.65 22.63
CA ASP A 325 -11.22 -8.86 21.86
C ASP A 325 -11.16 -8.29 20.42
N GLY A 326 -10.07 -7.65 20.02
CA GLY A 326 -9.85 -7.08 18.70
C GLY A 326 -10.66 -5.81 18.41
N SER A 327 -11.31 -5.23 19.42
CA SER A 327 -12.16 -4.05 19.26
C SER A 327 -11.36 -2.79 19.01
N VAL A 328 -11.73 -2.05 17.96
CA VAL A 328 -11.23 -0.69 17.72
C VAL A 328 -11.91 0.25 18.69
N ARG A 329 -11.14 0.81 19.63
CA ARG A 329 -11.62 1.67 20.72
C ARG A 329 -11.53 3.16 20.40
N ALA A 330 -10.53 3.58 19.59
CA ALA A 330 -10.42 4.94 19.10
C ALA A 330 -9.85 4.93 17.66
N MET A 331 -10.27 5.91 16.85
CA MET A 331 -9.77 6.09 15.47
C MET A 331 -9.81 7.57 15.12
N VAL A 332 -8.65 8.19 15.04
CA VAL A 332 -8.46 9.57 14.56
C VAL A 332 -7.82 9.49 13.17
N GLY A 333 -8.57 9.88 12.15
CA GLY A 333 -8.17 9.82 10.75
C GLY A 333 -7.68 11.15 10.17
N GLY A 334 -7.39 12.15 11.01
CA GLY A 334 -6.94 13.47 10.59
C GLY A 334 -7.39 14.57 11.54
N SER A 335 -6.93 15.80 11.32
CA SER A 335 -7.22 16.95 12.19
C SER A 335 -8.66 17.46 12.08
N SER A 336 -9.29 17.37 10.91
CA SER A 336 -10.63 17.88 10.69
C SER A 336 -11.35 17.12 9.58
N PHE A 337 -12.40 16.40 9.93
CA PHE A 337 -13.27 15.69 8.99
C PHE A 337 -14.00 16.66 8.03
N ARG A 338 -14.26 17.89 8.46
CA ARG A 338 -14.86 18.92 7.60
C ARG A 338 -13.92 19.39 6.49
N GLN A 339 -12.62 19.41 6.76
CA GLN A 339 -11.61 19.81 5.79
C GLN A 339 -11.23 18.65 4.87
N SER A 340 -11.05 17.45 5.42
CA SER A 340 -10.73 16.26 4.66
C SER A 340 -11.46 15.04 5.22
N GLN A 341 -12.21 14.34 4.37
CA GLN A 341 -12.84 13.06 4.73
C GLN A 341 -11.92 11.86 4.45
N PHE A 342 -10.76 12.10 3.85
CA PHE A 342 -9.75 11.08 3.66
C PHE A 342 -9.27 10.58 5.03
N ASN A 343 -9.61 9.33 5.32
CA ASN A 343 -9.30 8.73 6.62
C ASN A 343 -7.85 8.25 6.64
N LEU A 344 -6.96 9.06 7.19
CA LEU A 344 -5.53 8.72 7.32
C LEU A 344 -5.30 7.43 8.09
N ALA A 345 -6.23 7.05 8.98
CA ALA A 345 -6.11 5.83 9.77
C ALA A 345 -6.33 4.54 8.97
N THR A 346 -7.07 4.60 7.86
CA THR A 346 -7.53 3.42 7.11
C THR A 346 -7.28 3.46 5.61
N GLN A 347 -7.10 4.65 5.03
CA GLN A 347 -6.95 4.87 3.60
C GLN A 347 -5.57 5.38 3.20
N ALA A 348 -4.83 6.01 4.13
CA ALA A 348 -3.49 6.48 3.85
C ALA A 348 -2.51 5.31 3.84
N GLU A 349 -2.02 4.99 2.67
CA GLU A 349 -0.95 4.01 2.47
C GLU A 349 0.40 4.73 2.63
N ARG A 350 1.05 4.55 3.81
CA ARG A 350 2.27 5.24 4.21
C ARG A 350 3.37 4.25 4.59
N GLN A 351 4.61 4.61 4.33
CA GLN A 351 5.75 3.76 4.65
C GLN A 351 5.97 3.69 6.18
N PRO A 352 5.87 2.50 6.80
CA PRO A 352 6.06 2.32 8.24
C PRO A 352 7.53 2.43 8.68
N GLY A 353 8.47 2.37 7.74
CA GLY A 353 9.88 2.33 8.04
C GLY A 353 10.21 1.23 9.06
N SER A 354 11.13 1.50 9.96
CA SER A 354 11.60 0.52 10.95
C SER A 354 10.51 -0.04 11.89
N SER A 355 9.29 0.51 11.92
CA SER A 355 8.20 -0.09 12.69
C SER A 355 7.69 -1.40 12.06
N PHE A 356 8.12 -1.72 10.84
CA PHE A 356 7.85 -3.01 10.20
C PHE A 356 8.82 -4.14 10.62
N LYS A 357 9.99 -3.82 11.17
CA LYS A 357 11.00 -4.82 11.58
C LYS A 357 10.51 -5.89 12.57
N PRO A 358 9.59 -5.61 13.53
CA PRO A 358 9.01 -6.65 14.37
C PRO A 358 8.30 -7.75 13.58
N ILE A 359 7.71 -7.44 12.42
CA ILE A 359 7.06 -8.42 11.54
C ILE A 359 8.11 -9.33 10.89
N VAL A 360 9.27 -8.78 10.53
CA VAL A 360 10.41 -9.56 10.02
C VAL A 360 10.94 -10.50 11.11
N LEU A 361 11.08 -10.00 12.34
CA LEU A 361 11.52 -10.83 13.47
C LEU A 361 10.47 -11.90 13.81
N ALA A 362 9.17 -11.58 13.77
CA ALA A 362 8.10 -12.55 13.93
C ALA A 362 8.17 -13.66 12.86
N THR A 363 8.51 -13.30 11.60
CA THR A 363 8.73 -14.28 10.54
C THR A 363 9.92 -15.20 10.85
N ALA A 364 11.01 -14.63 11.35
CA ALA A 364 12.19 -15.41 11.76
C ALA A 364 11.84 -16.38 12.89
N LEU A 365 11.14 -15.91 13.93
CA LEU A 365 10.68 -16.75 15.04
C LEU A 365 9.79 -17.91 14.56
N ARG A 366 8.84 -17.65 13.68
CA ARG A 366 7.98 -18.67 13.06
C ARG A 366 8.78 -19.73 12.28
N GLN A 367 9.90 -19.34 11.69
CA GLN A 367 10.83 -20.26 11.03
C GLN A 367 11.76 -20.97 12.03
N GLY A 368 11.61 -20.71 13.33
CA GLY A 368 12.41 -21.28 14.41
C GLY A 368 13.78 -20.62 14.60
N ILE A 369 14.02 -19.47 13.94
CA ILE A 369 15.28 -18.72 14.09
C ILE A 369 15.26 -17.99 15.43
N SER A 370 16.26 -18.25 16.27
CA SER A 370 16.39 -17.61 17.59
C SER A 370 16.81 -16.14 17.46
N PRO A 371 16.28 -15.25 18.32
CA PRO A 371 16.74 -13.86 18.41
C PRO A 371 18.22 -13.71 18.77
N LEU A 372 18.86 -14.79 19.26
CA LEU A 372 20.29 -14.85 19.54
C LEU A 372 21.17 -15.04 18.29
N THR A 373 20.55 -15.27 17.11
CA THR A 373 21.27 -15.35 15.83
C THR A 373 22.01 -14.04 15.58
N ARG A 374 23.29 -14.17 15.22
CA ARG A 374 24.19 -13.02 15.04
C ARG A 374 24.41 -12.68 13.58
N PHE A 375 24.39 -11.39 13.29
CA PHE A 375 24.71 -10.79 12.00
C PHE A 375 25.76 -9.68 12.18
N ASP A 376 26.44 -9.31 11.10
CA ASP A 376 27.40 -8.21 11.13
C ASP A 376 26.67 -6.88 10.82
N SER A 377 26.70 -5.96 11.77
CA SER A 377 26.25 -4.59 11.56
C SER A 377 27.36 -3.80 10.87
N LYS A 378 27.25 -3.67 9.55
CA LYS A 378 28.14 -2.93 8.65
C LYS A 378 27.40 -2.63 7.36
N PRO A 379 27.88 -1.73 6.48
CA PRO A 379 27.28 -1.57 5.15
C PRO A 379 27.17 -2.91 4.43
N VAL A 380 26.02 -3.19 3.84
CA VAL A 380 25.76 -4.45 3.13
C VAL A 380 25.15 -4.22 1.76
N ASP A 381 25.57 -5.04 0.82
CA ASP A 381 25.04 -5.10 -0.52
C ASP A 381 24.12 -6.31 -0.66
N ILE A 382 22.85 -6.08 -0.93
CA ILE A 382 21.86 -7.12 -1.13
C ILE A 382 21.58 -7.24 -2.64
N ASP A 383 21.79 -8.43 -3.17
CA ASP A 383 21.38 -8.73 -4.54
C ASP A 383 19.86 -8.88 -4.59
N ALA A 384 19.20 -7.86 -5.13
CA ALA A 384 17.75 -7.82 -5.29
C ALA A 384 17.26 -8.47 -6.61
N GLY A 385 18.15 -9.06 -7.37
CA GLY A 385 17.84 -9.75 -8.62
C GLY A 385 18.02 -8.87 -9.86
N ASP A 386 17.43 -7.71 -9.92
CA ASP A 386 17.56 -6.73 -11.00
C ASP A 386 18.64 -5.67 -10.72
N ARG A 387 18.98 -5.46 -9.45
CA ARG A 387 19.96 -4.47 -8.99
C ARG A 387 20.60 -4.90 -7.67
N ILE A 388 21.72 -4.28 -7.33
CA ILE A 388 22.32 -4.34 -6.01
C ILE A 388 21.72 -3.22 -5.16
N TRP A 389 21.18 -3.60 -4.01
CA TRP A 389 20.67 -2.66 -3.03
C TRP A 389 21.70 -2.43 -1.92
N HIS A 390 22.24 -1.22 -1.90
CA HIS A 390 23.20 -0.78 -0.88
C HIS A 390 22.46 -0.34 0.37
N VAL A 391 22.71 -1.00 1.50
CA VAL A 391 22.04 -0.71 2.77
C VAL A 391 23.03 -0.18 3.78
N THR A 392 22.69 0.96 4.36
CA THR A 392 23.43 1.61 5.43
C THR A 392 22.54 1.86 6.65
N ASN A 393 23.14 1.97 7.81
CA ASN A 393 22.45 2.40 9.01
C ASN A 393 22.28 3.91 9.05
N TYR A 394 21.30 4.37 9.82
CA TYR A 394 21.09 5.77 10.08
C TYR A 394 22.37 6.42 10.65
N GLU A 395 22.74 7.57 10.10
CA GLU A 395 23.96 8.33 10.44
C GLU A 395 25.28 7.49 10.38
N GLY A 396 25.29 6.38 9.60
CA GLY A 396 26.48 5.54 9.49
C GLY A 396 26.90 4.84 10.78
N SER A 397 25.99 4.70 11.74
CA SER A 397 26.25 4.06 13.04
C SER A 397 26.16 2.54 12.95
N TYR A 398 27.23 1.84 13.32
CA TYR A 398 27.32 0.38 13.28
C TYR A 398 27.78 -0.18 14.63
N ILE A 399 27.24 -1.34 15.02
CA ILE A 399 27.49 -1.97 16.32
C ILE A 399 28.29 -3.29 16.20
N GLY A 400 28.86 -3.58 15.03
CA GLY A 400 29.65 -4.76 14.76
C GLY A 400 28.82 -6.06 14.79
N ARG A 401 29.43 -7.17 15.18
CA ARG A 401 28.72 -8.47 15.26
C ARG A 401 27.72 -8.49 16.41
N THR A 402 26.45 -8.56 16.10
CA THR A 402 25.36 -8.41 17.07
C THR A 402 24.26 -9.42 16.85
N ASP A 403 23.45 -9.69 17.88
CA ASP A 403 22.23 -10.50 17.77
C ASP A 403 21.01 -9.67 17.31
N LEU A 404 19.94 -10.37 16.91
CA LEU A 404 18.73 -9.75 16.40
C LEU A 404 18.01 -8.91 17.47
N SER A 405 18.11 -9.29 18.75
CA SER A 405 17.49 -8.54 19.85
C SER A 405 18.13 -7.16 20.00
N ARG A 406 19.47 -7.09 20.03
CA ARG A 406 20.21 -5.84 20.13
C ARG A 406 20.04 -4.97 18.89
N ALA A 407 20.04 -5.60 17.70
CA ALA A 407 19.78 -4.93 16.44
C ALA A 407 18.37 -4.33 16.37
N MET A 408 17.35 -4.95 16.99
CA MET A 408 16.00 -4.38 17.12
C MET A 408 15.99 -3.13 17.99
N VAL A 409 16.69 -3.18 19.12
CA VAL A 409 16.78 -2.05 20.09
C VAL A 409 17.43 -0.83 19.46
N SER A 410 18.53 -1.01 18.72
CA SER A 410 19.22 0.05 17.97
C SER A 410 18.54 0.39 16.63
N SER A 411 17.56 -0.40 16.21
CA SER A 411 16.90 -0.25 14.90
C SER A 411 17.83 -0.43 13.69
N ASP A 412 18.81 -1.34 13.78
CA ASP A 412 19.85 -1.59 12.78
C ASP A 412 19.26 -2.00 11.42
N ASN A 413 19.55 -1.23 10.36
CA ASN A 413 19.07 -1.52 9.01
C ASN A 413 19.87 -2.65 8.37
N ALA A 414 21.21 -2.63 8.52
CA ALA A 414 22.08 -3.59 7.88
C ALA A 414 21.81 -5.02 8.34
N VAL A 415 21.56 -5.22 9.64
CA VAL A 415 21.19 -6.52 10.22
C VAL A 415 19.83 -6.97 9.72
N TYR A 416 18.82 -6.08 9.71
CA TYR A 416 17.46 -6.45 9.27
C TYR A 416 17.35 -6.65 7.77
N ALA A 417 18.17 -5.99 6.94
CA ALA A 417 18.29 -6.29 5.52
C ALA A 417 18.84 -7.71 5.28
N GLN A 418 19.90 -8.10 6.02
CA GLN A 418 20.43 -9.47 5.98
C GLN A 418 19.41 -10.50 6.48
N LEU A 419 18.67 -10.19 7.55
CA LEU A 419 17.61 -11.06 8.05
C LEU A 419 16.49 -11.21 7.02
N THR A 420 16.10 -10.13 6.35
CA THR A 420 15.10 -10.16 5.29
C THR A 420 15.48 -11.08 4.15
N GLN A 421 16.75 -11.00 3.70
CA GLN A 421 17.29 -11.92 2.71
C GLN A 421 17.26 -13.37 3.20
N PHE A 422 17.53 -13.57 4.50
CA PHE A 422 17.60 -14.89 5.11
C PHE A 422 16.22 -15.55 5.24
N VAL A 423 15.20 -14.84 5.75
CA VAL A 423 13.85 -15.38 5.95
C VAL A 423 13.01 -15.39 4.67
N GLY A 424 13.35 -14.55 3.70
CA GLY A 424 12.68 -14.42 2.42
C GLY A 424 11.50 -13.44 2.44
N PRO A 425 11.47 -12.43 1.52
CA PRO A 425 10.38 -11.46 1.42
C PRO A 425 8.98 -12.06 1.29
N PRO A 426 8.74 -13.15 0.52
CA PRO A 426 7.42 -13.76 0.44
C PRO A 426 6.88 -14.28 1.77
N ASP A 427 7.74 -14.81 2.66
CA ASP A 427 7.30 -15.30 3.96
C ASP A 427 7.05 -14.14 4.95
N ILE A 428 7.73 -13.00 4.78
CA ILE A 428 7.42 -11.77 5.50
C ILE A 428 6.02 -11.28 5.12
N VAL A 429 5.70 -11.24 3.82
CA VAL A 429 4.35 -10.87 3.33
C VAL A 429 3.28 -11.78 3.92
N LYS A 430 3.50 -13.12 3.89
CA LYS A 430 2.56 -14.09 4.50
C LYS A 430 2.35 -13.83 5.99
N THR A 431 3.44 -13.54 6.72
CA THR A 431 3.37 -13.26 8.15
C THR A 431 2.64 -11.93 8.40
N ALA A 432 2.91 -10.88 7.62
CA ALA A 432 2.23 -9.60 7.72
C ALA A 432 0.71 -9.74 7.53
N HIS A 433 0.28 -10.45 6.49
CA HIS A 433 -1.15 -10.73 6.26
C HIS A 433 -1.77 -11.60 7.38
N ALA A 434 -1.04 -12.60 7.88
CA ALA A 434 -1.50 -13.40 9.00
C ALA A 434 -1.69 -12.55 10.28
N LEU A 435 -0.82 -11.57 10.53
CA LEU A 435 -0.93 -10.60 11.61
C LEU A 435 -2.06 -9.60 11.43
N GLY A 436 -2.66 -9.52 10.24
CA GLY A 436 -3.83 -8.70 9.96
C GLY A 436 -3.61 -7.48 9.08
N ILE A 437 -2.41 -7.28 8.54
CA ILE A 437 -2.17 -6.24 7.53
C ILE A 437 -2.90 -6.64 6.24
N ARG A 438 -3.71 -5.72 5.73
CA ARG A 438 -4.55 -5.91 4.55
C ARG A 438 -4.05 -5.15 3.33
N SER A 439 -3.20 -4.14 3.55
CA SER A 439 -2.52 -3.41 2.48
C SER A 439 -1.82 -4.38 1.54
N GLU A 440 -1.80 -4.07 0.26
CA GLU A 440 -1.09 -4.86 -0.76
C GLU A 440 0.42 -4.74 -0.53
N LEU A 441 1.10 -5.87 -0.41
CA LEU A 441 2.51 -5.93 -0.08
C LEU A 441 3.29 -6.65 -1.18
N ASP A 442 4.17 -5.93 -1.84
CA ASP A 442 5.10 -6.53 -2.79
C ASP A 442 6.29 -7.19 -2.06
N PRO A 443 6.68 -8.42 -2.44
CA PRO A 443 7.75 -9.16 -1.79
C PRO A 443 9.15 -8.71 -2.24
N TYR A 444 9.42 -7.40 -2.22
CA TYR A 444 10.76 -6.87 -2.46
C TYR A 444 11.64 -6.94 -1.21
N PHE A 445 12.96 -7.01 -1.36
CA PHE A 445 13.87 -7.04 -0.22
C PHE A 445 13.77 -5.82 0.70
N SER A 446 13.38 -4.67 0.16
CA SER A 446 13.17 -3.45 0.92
C SER A 446 12.01 -3.52 1.93
N ILE A 447 11.12 -4.54 1.83
CA ILE A 447 10.04 -4.78 2.80
C ILE A 447 10.58 -4.91 4.23
N GLY A 448 11.77 -5.49 4.40
CA GLY A 448 12.39 -5.69 5.71
C GLY A 448 12.74 -4.40 6.45
N LEU A 449 12.84 -3.29 5.74
CA LEU A 449 13.05 -1.96 6.31
C LEU A 449 11.79 -1.09 6.26
N GLY A 450 10.66 -1.66 5.82
CA GLY A 450 9.38 -0.96 5.77
C GLY A 450 9.22 -0.01 4.58
N PHE A 451 9.88 -0.29 3.45
CA PHE A 451 9.61 0.41 2.18
C PHE A 451 8.38 -0.16 1.46
N VAL A 452 7.36 -0.48 2.23
CA VAL A 452 6.03 -0.88 1.77
C VAL A 452 5.01 0.13 2.28
N ALA A 453 3.87 0.22 1.65
CA ALA A 453 2.83 1.13 2.09
C ALA A 453 1.80 0.38 2.93
N VAL A 454 1.48 0.92 4.12
CA VAL A 454 0.49 0.36 5.05
C VAL A 454 -0.26 1.49 5.75
N ASN A 455 -1.40 1.19 6.34
CA ASN A 455 -2.18 2.16 7.09
C ASN A 455 -2.07 1.93 8.62
N PRO A 456 -2.36 2.97 9.44
CA PRO A 456 -2.31 2.88 10.90
C PRO A 456 -3.16 1.78 11.51
N LEU A 457 -4.35 1.50 10.97
CA LEU A 457 -5.22 0.44 11.46
C LEU A 457 -4.58 -0.95 11.30
N ASP A 458 -3.98 -1.23 10.16
CA ASP A 458 -3.31 -2.48 9.87
C ASP A 458 -2.09 -2.68 10.80
N MET A 459 -1.29 -1.63 11.00
CA MET A 459 -0.16 -1.68 11.93
C MET A 459 -0.60 -1.88 13.38
N THR A 460 -1.67 -1.19 13.82
CA THR A 460 -2.22 -1.41 15.17
C THR A 460 -2.67 -2.84 15.35
N ARG A 461 -3.32 -3.42 14.34
CA ARG A 461 -3.83 -4.79 14.39
C ARG A 461 -2.70 -5.83 14.47
N ALA A 462 -1.61 -5.63 13.75
CA ALA A 462 -0.44 -6.49 13.83
C ALA A 462 0.19 -6.46 15.24
N TYR A 463 0.30 -5.27 15.83
CA TYR A 463 0.84 -5.12 17.17
C TYR A 463 -0.13 -5.58 18.28
N ALA A 464 -1.44 -5.45 18.07
CA ALA A 464 -2.44 -6.05 18.95
C ALA A 464 -2.32 -7.59 18.98
N THR A 465 -1.95 -8.20 17.85
CA THR A 465 -1.65 -9.64 17.82
C THR A 465 -0.43 -10.00 18.67
N PHE A 466 0.61 -9.16 18.68
CA PHE A 466 1.77 -9.35 19.57
C PHE A 466 1.36 -9.19 21.03
N ALA A 467 0.59 -8.14 21.35
CA ALA A 467 0.06 -7.88 22.70
C ALA A 467 -0.80 -9.03 23.25
N ASN A 468 -1.57 -9.69 22.37
CA ASN A 468 -2.41 -10.85 22.69
C ASN A 468 -1.67 -12.19 22.52
N ARG A 469 -0.38 -12.20 22.84
CA ARG A 469 0.45 -13.40 22.85
C ARG A 469 0.34 -14.20 21.55
N GLY A 470 0.36 -13.49 20.40
CA GLY A 470 0.37 -14.10 19.07
C GLY A 470 -1.00 -14.50 18.51
N LYS A 471 -2.08 -14.18 19.18
CA LYS A 471 -3.46 -14.47 18.74
C LYS A 471 -4.09 -13.22 18.12
N ARG A 472 -4.30 -13.22 16.81
CA ARG A 472 -5.11 -12.18 16.13
C ARG A 472 -6.58 -12.40 16.45
N VAL A 473 -7.28 -11.33 16.82
CA VAL A 473 -8.72 -11.42 17.07
C VAL A 473 -9.50 -10.72 15.96
N ASP A 474 -10.38 -11.48 15.33
CA ASP A 474 -11.34 -11.05 14.32
C ASP A 474 -12.77 -11.13 14.88
N GLY A 475 -13.77 -10.70 14.10
CA GLY A 475 -15.18 -10.88 14.47
C GLY A 475 -15.88 -11.92 13.60
N THR A 476 -16.96 -12.51 14.13
CA THR A 476 -17.83 -13.43 13.38
C THR A 476 -18.63 -12.74 12.28
N LEU A 477 -18.89 -11.44 12.44
CA LEU A 477 -19.86 -10.73 11.58
C LEU A 477 -19.23 -10.19 10.29
N LEU A 478 -18.03 -9.57 10.39
CA LEU A 478 -17.38 -8.86 9.29
C LEU A 478 -16.17 -9.61 8.69
N GLY A 479 -15.99 -10.87 9.07
CA GLY A 479 -14.92 -11.74 8.58
C GLY A 479 -13.56 -11.39 9.19
N ASP A 480 -12.51 -11.35 8.34
CA ASP A 480 -11.12 -11.09 8.73
C ASP A 480 -10.80 -9.60 8.91
N ARG A 481 -11.80 -8.76 9.07
CA ARG A 481 -11.67 -7.31 9.28
C ARG A 481 -11.53 -6.98 10.76
N PRO A 482 -10.95 -5.81 11.11
CA PRO A 482 -10.93 -5.30 12.47
C PRO A 482 -12.34 -5.26 13.05
N ARG A 483 -12.45 -5.57 14.31
CA ARG A 483 -13.74 -5.61 15.01
C ARG A 483 -14.16 -4.20 15.38
N VAL A 484 -15.06 -3.59 14.59
CA VAL A 484 -15.59 -2.22 14.78
C VAL A 484 -17.07 -2.20 15.15
N VAL A 485 -17.73 -3.35 15.08
CA VAL A 485 -19.14 -3.54 15.43
C VAL A 485 -19.24 -4.62 16.48
N GLU A 486 -20.01 -4.41 17.53
CA GLU A 486 -20.32 -5.40 18.56
C GLU A 486 -21.54 -6.22 18.18
N LYS A 487 -22.62 -5.54 17.77
CA LYS A 487 -23.86 -6.18 17.34
C LYS A 487 -24.63 -5.35 16.33
N VAL A 488 -25.43 -6.03 15.53
CA VAL A 488 -26.41 -5.43 14.61
C VAL A 488 -27.77 -6.00 14.93
N GLU A 489 -28.72 -5.13 15.20
CA GLU A 489 -30.10 -5.44 15.50
C GLU A 489 -31.00 -4.86 14.41
N SER A 490 -31.96 -5.63 13.91
CA SER A 490 -32.95 -5.16 12.94
C SER A 490 -34.18 -4.65 13.67
N ALA A 491 -34.45 -3.35 13.61
CA ALA A 491 -35.68 -2.76 14.17
C ALA A 491 -36.97 -3.31 13.54
N ARG A 492 -36.87 -3.90 12.34
CA ARG A 492 -38.03 -4.46 11.63
C ARG A 492 -38.36 -5.88 12.07
N THR A 493 -37.36 -6.70 12.37
CA THR A 493 -37.57 -8.14 12.65
C THR A 493 -37.20 -8.51 14.07
N GLY A 494 -36.58 -7.61 14.84
CA GLY A 494 -36.01 -7.92 16.17
C GLY A 494 -34.79 -8.85 16.12
N GLU A 495 -34.33 -9.24 14.94
CA GLU A 495 -33.16 -10.13 14.80
C GLU A 495 -31.89 -9.43 15.32
N VAL A 496 -31.20 -10.05 16.24
CA VAL A 496 -29.91 -9.58 16.78
C VAL A 496 -28.79 -10.49 16.28
N ARG A 497 -27.75 -9.89 15.71
CA ARG A 497 -26.53 -10.57 15.29
C ARG A 497 -25.34 -10.02 16.05
N GLU A 498 -24.78 -10.82 16.92
CA GLU A 498 -23.57 -10.49 17.67
C GLU A 498 -22.32 -10.73 16.84
N ASN A 499 -21.36 -9.82 16.96
CA ASN A 499 -20.03 -9.95 16.37
C ASN A 499 -19.05 -10.49 17.42
N ARG A 500 -19.13 -11.78 17.70
CA ARG A 500 -18.29 -12.44 18.71
C ARG A 500 -16.82 -12.44 18.27
N PRO A 501 -15.89 -12.22 19.22
CA PRO A 501 -14.46 -12.30 18.93
C PRO A 501 -14.04 -13.75 18.61
N ILE A 502 -13.19 -13.89 17.60
CA ILE A 502 -12.58 -15.16 17.20
C ILE A 502 -11.07 -14.99 17.21
N ALA A 503 -10.40 -15.68 18.15
CA ALA A 503 -8.95 -15.71 18.20
C ALA A 503 -8.36 -16.66 17.15
N ARG A 504 -7.40 -16.15 16.37
CA ARG A 504 -6.66 -16.90 15.37
C ARG A 504 -5.18 -16.94 15.75
N PRO A 505 -4.58 -18.10 16.04
CA PRO A 505 -3.18 -18.18 16.36
C PRO A 505 -2.33 -17.86 15.12
N VAL A 506 -1.38 -16.93 15.28
CA VAL A 506 -0.41 -16.52 14.26
C VAL A 506 1.01 -16.81 14.70
N LEU A 507 1.30 -16.53 15.97
CA LEU A 507 2.54 -16.91 16.65
C LEU A 507 2.18 -17.85 17.81
N THR A 508 3.11 -18.67 18.23
CA THR A 508 3.00 -19.33 19.53
C THR A 508 3.17 -18.28 20.64
N GLU A 509 2.65 -18.59 21.83
CA GLU A 509 2.78 -17.67 22.96
C GLU A 509 4.26 -17.40 23.28
N THR A 510 5.11 -18.41 23.21
CA THR A 510 6.56 -18.26 23.41
C THR A 510 7.20 -17.33 22.37
N GLU A 511 6.86 -17.42 21.09
CA GLU A 511 7.37 -16.54 20.04
C GLU A 511 6.92 -15.09 20.28
N ALA A 512 5.67 -14.90 20.66
CA ALA A 512 5.12 -13.58 20.97
C ALA A 512 5.73 -12.96 22.23
N ASP A 513 5.92 -13.75 23.30
CA ASP A 513 6.53 -13.30 24.55
C ASP A 513 8.01 -12.93 24.34
N GLN A 514 8.76 -13.69 23.54
CA GLN A 514 10.13 -13.34 23.14
C GLN A 514 10.16 -12.02 22.37
N LEU A 515 9.29 -11.85 21.37
CA LEU A 515 9.20 -10.61 20.61
C LEU A 515 8.84 -9.43 21.51
N THR A 516 7.86 -9.60 22.38
CA THR A 516 7.40 -8.56 23.33
C THR A 516 8.52 -8.14 24.27
N SER A 517 9.27 -9.09 24.81
CA SER A 517 10.44 -8.80 25.66
C SER A 517 11.49 -7.95 24.94
N ILE A 518 11.75 -8.21 23.66
CA ILE A 518 12.66 -7.41 22.84
C ILE A 518 12.08 -6.00 22.61
N LEU A 519 10.80 -5.88 22.31
CA LEU A 519 10.12 -4.60 22.07
C LEU A 519 9.99 -3.75 23.34
N GLN A 520 9.92 -4.34 24.54
CA GLN A 520 10.05 -3.62 25.80
C GLN A 520 11.41 -2.92 25.91
N ARG A 521 12.50 -3.61 25.54
CA ARG A 521 13.84 -3.05 25.53
C ARG A 521 14.01 -1.87 24.57
N VAL A 522 13.28 -1.84 23.45
CA VAL A 522 13.24 -0.67 22.55
C VAL A 522 12.72 0.57 23.28
N VAL A 523 11.75 0.40 24.17
CA VAL A 523 11.17 1.50 24.95
C VAL A 523 12.04 1.84 26.17
N VAL A 524 12.64 0.86 26.82
CA VAL A 524 13.48 1.09 28.02
C VAL A 524 14.81 1.74 27.65
N SER A 525 15.51 1.23 26.64
CA SER A 525 16.90 1.62 26.33
C SER A 525 17.17 1.99 24.87
N GLY A 526 16.19 1.76 23.99
CA GLY A 526 16.34 1.97 22.54
C GLY A 526 15.74 3.28 22.02
N THR A 527 15.27 3.25 20.79
CA THR A 527 14.75 4.42 20.06
C THR A 527 13.39 4.91 20.58
N GLY A 528 12.66 4.10 21.34
CA GLY A 528 11.31 4.37 21.83
C GLY A 528 11.19 4.96 23.22
N LYS A 529 12.26 5.42 23.85
CA LYS A 529 12.30 5.88 25.27
C LYS A 529 11.23 6.91 25.62
N ARG A 530 10.84 7.79 24.71
CA ARG A 530 9.81 8.82 24.97
C ARG A 530 8.42 8.25 25.15
N ALA A 531 8.16 7.01 24.73
CA ALA A 531 6.87 6.34 24.94
C ALA A 531 6.77 5.61 26.29
N ALA A 532 7.84 5.60 27.09
CA ALA A 532 7.81 4.93 28.41
C ALA A 532 6.76 5.51 29.33
N LEU A 533 5.94 4.65 29.92
CA LEU A 533 5.00 4.97 31.01
C LEU A 533 5.70 4.76 32.36
N SER A 534 5.27 5.48 33.38
CA SER A 534 5.91 5.43 34.70
C SER A 534 5.42 4.26 35.56
N ASP A 535 4.24 3.75 35.28
CA ASP A 535 3.50 2.82 36.14
C ASP A 535 3.43 1.39 35.58
N ARG A 536 3.75 1.19 34.31
CA ARG A 536 3.63 -0.12 33.66
C ARG A 536 4.58 -0.32 32.49
N PRO A 537 4.91 -1.58 32.14
CA PRO A 537 5.78 -1.86 31.01
C PRO A 537 5.09 -1.56 29.67
N VAL A 538 5.87 -1.07 28.71
CA VAL A 538 5.46 -0.79 27.34
C VAL A 538 6.36 -1.55 26.38
N ALA A 539 5.77 -2.17 25.38
CA ALA A 539 6.49 -2.72 24.22
C ALA A 539 6.14 -1.92 22.97
N GLY A 540 7.12 -1.62 22.13
CA GLY A 540 6.85 -0.83 20.92
C GLY A 540 8.04 -0.63 20.01
N LYS A 541 7.81 -0.03 18.85
CA LYS A 541 8.84 0.25 17.85
C LYS A 541 8.59 1.57 17.15
N THR A 542 9.64 2.33 16.97
CA THR A 542 9.68 3.55 16.15
C THR A 542 9.84 3.21 14.67
N GLY A 543 9.21 4.00 13.82
CA GLY A 543 9.40 4.00 12.37
C GLY A 543 9.72 5.42 11.90
N THR A 544 10.65 5.54 10.96
CA THR A 544 11.00 6.81 10.32
C THR A 544 11.41 6.46 8.90
N THR A 545 10.87 7.17 7.93
CA THR A 545 11.29 7.01 6.53
C THR A 545 12.51 7.88 6.24
N ASP A 546 13.24 7.53 5.18
CA ASP A 546 14.28 8.39 4.65
C ASP A 546 13.66 9.77 4.36
N ASN A 547 14.42 10.83 4.59
CA ASN A 547 13.96 12.22 4.49
C ASN A 547 12.86 12.65 5.49
N TYR A 548 12.56 11.85 6.52
CA TYR A 548 11.58 12.23 7.58
C TYR A 548 10.18 12.58 7.05
N GLY A 549 9.75 11.98 5.94
CA GLY A 549 8.42 12.23 5.38
C GLY A 549 7.29 11.56 6.15
N ASP A 550 7.57 10.40 6.76
CA ASP A 550 6.65 9.66 7.64
C ASP A 550 7.35 9.30 8.94
N ALA A 551 6.67 9.52 10.05
CA ALA A 551 7.15 9.15 11.38
C ALA A 551 6.08 8.34 12.12
N TRP A 552 6.49 7.20 12.72
CA TRP A 552 5.60 6.25 13.35
C TRP A 552 6.07 5.87 14.74
N PHE A 553 5.13 5.71 15.65
CA PHE A 553 5.32 4.91 16.84
C PHE A 553 4.16 3.92 16.99
N VAL A 554 4.47 2.64 17.04
CA VAL A 554 3.48 1.58 17.28
C VAL A 554 3.91 0.86 18.54
N GLY A 555 3.03 0.86 19.54
CA GLY A 555 3.32 0.29 20.84
C GLY A 555 2.08 -0.23 21.53
N TYR A 556 2.28 -0.98 22.61
CA TYR A 556 1.21 -1.62 23.36
C TYR A 556 1.57 -1.88 24.81
N THR A 557 0.52 -2.01 25.61
CA THR A 557 0.48 -2.70 26.91
C THR A 557 -0.36 -3.98 26.74
N PRO A 558 -0.49 -4.85 27.73
CA PRO A 558 -1.44 -5.98 27.63
C PRO A 558 -2.89 -5.56 27.38
N GLN A 559 -3.27 -4.32 27.78
CA GLN A 559 -4.64 -3.83 27.69
C GLN A 559 -4.97 -3.09 26.39
N LEU A 560 -3.99 -2.41 25.78
CA LEU A 560 -4.24 -1.56 24.62
C LEU A 560 -3.04 -1.52 23.67
N ALA A 561 -3.29 -1.70 22.37
CA ALA A 561 -2.33 -1.51 21.30
C ALA A 561 -2.68 -0.24 20.51
N VAL A 562 -1.67 0.60 20.24
CA VAL A 562 -1.87 1.89 19.59
C VAL A 562 -0.80 2.15 18.54
N ALA A 563 -1.22 2.58 17.35
CA ALA A 563 -0.34 3.17 16.35
C ALA A 563 -0.59 4.66 16.22
N VAL A 564 0.49 5.42 16.16
CA VAL A 564 0.49 6.85 15.83
C VAL A 564 1.38 7.07 14.62
N TRP A 565 0.80 7.69 13.59
CA TRP A 565 1.51 8.22 12.43
C TRP A 565 1.50 9.74 12.47
N VAL A 566 2.61 10.37 12.06
CA VAL A 566 2.74 11.82 11.88
C VAL A 566 3.40 12.09 10.54
N GLY A 567 2.83 13.02 9.77
CA GLY A 567 3.32 13.41 8.44
C GLY A 567 2.41 14.43 7.77
N TYR A 568 2.74 14.80 6.54
CA TYR A 568 1.88 15.63 5.71
C TYR A 568 0.94 14.75 4.88
N PRO A 569 -0.39 14.95 4.96
CA PRO A 569 -1.37 14.07 4.30
C PRO A 569 -1.23 14.01 2.78
N ASP A 570 -1.00 15.16 2.15
CA ASP A 570 -1.12 15.35 0.70
C ASP A 570 0.18 15.10 -0.07
N GLU A 571 1.32 15.06 0.62
CA GLU A 571 2.63 14.90 0.00
C GLU A 571 3.64 14.27 0.96
N LEU A 572 4.66 13.61 0.41
CA LEU A 572 5.80 13.14 1.19
C LEU A 572 6.79 14.30 1.45
N LYS A 573 6.36 15.24 2.31
CA LYS A 573 7.16 16.40 2.67
C LYS A 573 8.05 16.08 3.88
N PRO A 574 9.37 16.32 3.80
CA PRO A 574 10.28 16.14 4.91
C PRO A 574 9.94 17.02 6.12
N MET A 575 9.89 16.42 7.29
CA MET A 575 9.70 17.12 8.58
C MET A 575 11.05 17.34 9.25
N LEU A 576 11.81 18.34 8.81
CA LEU A 576 13.20 18.56 9.22
C LEU A 576 13.35 19.46 10.46
N THR A 577 12.33 20.25 10.79
CA THR A 577 12.40 21.31 11.82
C THR A 577 11.21 21.31 12.77
N GLU A 578 10.21 20.47 12.55
CA GLU A 578 8.91 20.49 13.23
C GLU A 578 8.97 19.98 14.68
N PHE A 579 10.09 19.43 15.11
CA PHE A 579 10.33 19.05 16.50
C PHE A 579 11.32 20.00 17.17
N GLY A 580 10.87 21.23 17.47
CA GLY A 580 11.70 22.23 18.14
C GLY A 580 12.97 22.58 17.38
N GLY A 581 12.86 22.75 16.05
CA GLY A 581 13.99 23.02 15.14
C GLY A 581 14.77 21.76 14.73
N LYS A 582 14.32 20.55 15.09
CA LYS A 582 14.96 19.27 14.76
C LYS A 582 14.02 18.40 13.92
N PRO A 583 14.57 17.38 13.24
CA PRO A 583 13.76 16.43 12.47
C PRO A 583 12.77 15.64 13.33
N VAL A 584 11.59 15.37 12.75
CA VAL A 584 10.59 14.49 13.34
C VAL A 584 10.93 13.04 13.00
N SER A 585 11.14 12.23 14.02
CA SER A 585 11.29 10.79 13.91
C SER A 585 10.21 10.07 14.71
N GLY A 586 10.09 8.77 14.55
CA GLY A 586 9.14 7.97 15.32
C GLY A 586 9.36 8.04 16.84
N GLY A 587 10.59 8.32 17.29
CA GLY A 587 10.93 8.52 18.70
C GLY A 587 10.64 9.93 19.22
N THR A 588 10.10 10.84 18.42
CA THR A 588 9.78 12.24 18.79
C THR A 588 8.26 12.44 18.91
N LEU A 589 7.64 13.21 18.03
CA LEU A 589 6.21 13.53 18.10
C LEU A 589 5.29 12.30 18.17
N PRO A 590 5.47 11.23 17.35
CA PRO A 590 4.59 10.07 17.46
C PRO A 590 4.66 9.38 18.82
N ALA A 591 5.88 9.20 19.37
CA ALA A 591 6.07 8.60 20.69
C ALA A 591 5.50 9.47 21.83
N GLN A 592 5.56 10.81 21.69
CA GLN A 592 4.96 11.73 22.65
C GLN A 592 3.43 11.69 22.62
N ILE A 593 2.82 11.71 21.44
CA ILE A 593 1.37 11.59 21.25
C ILE A 593 0.89 10.26 21.84
N TRP A 594 1.61 9.17 21.52
CA TRP A 594 1.30 7.84 22.04
C TRP A 594 1.33 7.81 23.58
N LYS A 595 2.39 8.35 24.18
CA LYS A 595 2.52 8.41 25.65
C LYS A 595 1.42 9.24 26.28
N GLU A 596 1.15 10.43 25.75
CA GLU A 596 0.11 11.33 26.26
C GLU A 596 -1.25 10.65 26.25
N PHE A 597 -1.59 9.99 25.13
CA PHE A 597 -2.83 9.24 25.00
C PHE A 597 -2.89 8.07 26.01
N MET A 598 -1.87 7.20 26.01
CA MET A 598 -1.89 5.97 26.82
C MET A 598 -1.90 6.24 28.33
N ALA A 599 -1.16 7.25 28.77
CA ALA A 599 -1.09 7.58 30.21
C ALA A 599 -2.46 7.98 30.76
N VAL A 600 -3.25 8.72 29.98
CA VAL A 600 -4.60 9.13 30.37
C VAL A 600 -5.62 8.03 30.11
N ALA A 601 -5.59 7.41 28.94
CA ALA A 601 -6.54 6.38 28.53
C ALA A 601 -6.59 5.19 29.50
N LEU A 602 -5.43 4.69 29.94
CA LEU A 602 -5.38 3.56 30.87
C LEU A 602 -5.83 3.94 32.28
N LYS A 603 -5.66 5.20 32.69
CA LYS A 603 -6.16 5.72 33.95
C LYS A 603 -7.68 5.88 33.94
N GLU A 604 -8.24 6.48 32.91
CA GLU A 604 -9.69 6.65 32.73
C GLU A 604 -10.42 5.30 32.61
N GLN A 605 -9.75 4.29 32.06
CA GLN A 605 -10.29 2.93 32.02
C GLN A 605 -10.17 2.18 33.36
N GLU A 606 -9.62 2.81 34.41
CA GLU A 606 -9.30 2.17 35.70
C GLU A 606 -8.49 0.86 35.51
N ALA A 607 -7.70 0.79 34.42
CA ALA A 607 -6.93 -0.38 34.04
C ALA A 607 -5.76 -0.56 35.01
N ALA A 608 -5.84 -1.54 35.90
CA ALA A 608 -4.73 -1.87 36.79
C ALA A 608 -3.43 -2.13 35.98
N PRO A 609 -2.26 -1.71 36.49
CA PRO A 609 -0.99 -2.05 35.87
C PRO A 609 -0.84 -3.57 35.70
N GLU A 610 -0.60 -3.99 34.46
CA GLU A 610 -0.45 -5.40 34.09
C GLU A 610 0.93 -5.59 33.46
N ALA A 611 1.66 -6.61 33.92
CA ALA A 611 2.92 -6.99 33.32
C ALA A 611 2.70 -7.90 32.10
N PHE A 612 3.62 -7.83 31.14
CA PHE A 612 3.66 -8.82 30.08
C PHE A 612 4.06 -10.20 30.63
N ALA A 613 3.59 -11.25 29.99
CA ALA A 613 4.08 -12.59 30.30
C ALA A 613 5.61 -12.65 30.08
N PRO A 614 6.37 -13.24 31.01
CA PRO A 614 7.82 -13.33 30.87
C PRO A 614 8.16 -14.20 29.67
N ALA A 615 9.16 -13.77 28.90
CA ALA A 615 9.74 -14.63 27.88
C ALA A 615 10.44 -15.81 28.60
N GLY A 616 9.86 -16.98 28.53
CA GLY A 616 10.44 -18.20 29.09
C GLY A 616 11.78 -18.54 28.44
N TYR A 617 12.57 -19.36 29.13
CA TYR A 617 13.81 -19.91 28.57
C TYR A 617 13.47 -20.77 27.34
N VAL A 618 14.03 -20.43 26.19
CA VAL A 618 13.89 -21.17 24.96
C VAL A 618 15.23 -21.81 24.62
N PRO A 619 15.36 -23.13 24.74
CA PRO A 619 16.59 -23.81 24.36
C PRO A 619 16.93 -23.53 22.90
N THR A 620 18.21 -23.23 22.66
CA THR A 620 18.69 -22.94 21.30
C THR A 620 19.81 -23.89 20.91
N GLN A 621 19.87 -24.16 19.60
CA GLN A 621 20.92 -24.99 19.00
C GLN A 621 21.51 -24.20 17.83
N GLU A 622 22.81 -24.04 17.82
CA GLU A 622 23.52 -23.48 16.66
C GLU A 622 23.63 -24.55 15.57
N LYS A 623 23.27 -24.19 14.35
CA LYS A 623 23.42 -24.99 13.16
C LYS A 623 24.25 -24.25 12.12
N ARG A 624 25.25 -24.92 11.57
CA ARG A 624 25.99 -24.42 10.42
C ARG A 624 25.23 -24.81 9.17
N ILE A 625 24.81 -23.84 8.40
CA ILE A 625 23.93 -24.03 7.26
C ILE A 625 24.46 -23.34 6.01
N VAL A 626 23.96 -23.80 4.86
CA VAL A 626 24.26 -23.21 3.54
C VAL A 626 22.98 -23.24 2.70
N TRP A 627 22.84 -22.24 1.82
CA TRP A 627 21.76 -22.24 0.84
C TRP A 627 22.13 -23.15 -0.34
N ARG A 628 21.33 -24.20 -0.58
CA ARG A 628 21.53 -25.16 -1.66
C ARG A 628 20.21 -25.63 -2.24
N SER A 629 20.10 -25.63 -3.57
CA SER A 629 18.94 -26.17 -4.29
C SER A 629 17.60 -25.60 -3.79
N GLY A 630 17.56 -24.27 -3.57
CA GLY A 630 16.34 -23.58 -3.16
C GLY A 630 15.96 -23.67 -1.69
N ALA A 631 16.84 -24.24 -0.82
CA ALA A 631 16.60 -24.34 0.61
C ALA A 631 17.89 -24.20 1.43
N TYR A 632 17.75 -23.83 2.72
CA TYR A 632 18.83 -23.97 3.69
C TYR A 632 18.99 -25.43 4.12
N ARG A 633 20.24 -25.90 4.15
CA ARG A 633 20.63 -27.27 4.54
C ARG A 633 21.78 -27.23 5.51
N LEU A 634 21.95 -28.29 6.30
CA LEU A 634 23.08 -28.43 7.19
C LEU A 634 24.38 -28.57 6.37
N ASP A 635 25.45 -27.96 6.86
CA ASP A 635 26.78 -28.13 6.33
C ASP A 635 27.23 -29.59 6.50
N ASN A 636 27.82 -30.17 5.46
CA ASN A 636 28.44 -31.50 5.52
C ASN A 636 29.96 -31.42 5.77
N GLY A 637 30.48 -30.24 6.16
CA GLY A 637 31.89 -30.01 6.40
C GLY A 637 32.70 -29.51 5.20
N PHE A 638 32.10 -29.55 3.99
CA PHE A 638 32.75 -29.13 2.74
C PHE A 638 32.07 -27.91 2.10
N CYS A 639 30.98 -27.40 2.69
CA CYS A 639 30.21 -26.33 2.05
C CYS A 639 30.91 -24.98 2.17
N PRO A 640 31.29 -24.32 1.06
CA PRO A 640 31.72 -22.93 1.11
C PRO A 640 30.55 -21.98 1.37
N GLY A 641 30.84 -20.84 2.01
CA GLY A 641 29.82 -19.80 2.26
C GLY A 641 28.79 -20.17 3.33
N THR A 642 29.16 -21.02 4.28
CA THR A 642 28.29 -21.41 5.41
C THR A 642 28.05 -20.26 6.38
N ARG A 643 26.92 -20.33 7.06
CA ARG A 643 26.52 -19.41 8.12
C ARG A 643 26.12 -20.18 9.36
N VAL A 644 26.53 -19.73 10.54
CA VAL A 644 26.05 -20.24 11.81
C VAL A 644 24.80 -19.48 12.22
N VAL A 645 23.72 -20.22 12.46
CA VAL A 645 22.40 -19.69 12.84
C VAL A 645 21.95 -20.42 14.11
N ALA A 646 21.52 -19.64 15.09
CA ALA A 646 20.88 -20.17 16.29
C ALA A 646 19.41 -20.45 15.98
N TYR A 647 18.99 -21.68 16.16
CA TYR A 647 17.60 -22.11 16.04
C TYR A 647 17.06 -22.52 17.40
N THR A 648 15.76 -22.37 17.59
CA THR A 648 15.05 -23.05 18.67
C THR A 648 15.32 -24.55 18.58
N ALA A 649 15.58 -25.21 19.70
CA ALA A 649 15.91 -26.65 19.73
C ALA A 649 14.85 -27.46 18.98
N GLY A 650 15.28 -28.40 18.14
CA GLY A 650 14.43 -29.19 17.27
C GLY A 650 13.92 -28.48 16.01
N ARG A 651 14.19 -27.17 15.80
CA ARG A 651 13.80 -26.41 14.62
C ARG A 651 14.97 -26.21 13.65
N GLY A 652 14.69 -25.60 12.51
CA GLY A 652 15.65 -25.33 11.44
C GLY A 652 15.95 -26.55 10.56
N PRO A 653 16.90 -26.43 9.60
CA PRO A 653 17.22 -27.49 8.65
C PRO A 653 17.65 -28.79 9.31
N ALA A 654 17.18 -29.92 8.77
CA ALA A 654 17.54 -31.26 9.20
C ALA A 654 18.37 -32.01 8.12
N GLU A 655 18.17 -31.67 6.84
CA GLU A 655 18.85 -32.30 5.73
C GLU A 655 20.25 -31.73 5.53
N GLN A 656 21.23 -32.58 5.26
CA GLN A 656 22.59 -32.17 4.89
C GLN A 656 22.67 -31.72 3.44
N ALA A 657 23.48 -30.67 3.17
CA ALA A 657 23.82 -30.24 1.83
C ALA A 657 24.82 -31.24 1.20
N LYS A 658 24.69 -31.40 -0.12
CA LYS A 658 25.70 -32.14 -0.92
C LYS A 658 26.70 -31.11 -1.44
N CYS A 659 27.78 -30.92 -0.70
CA CYS A 659 28.89 -30.03 -1.07
C CYS A 659 30.18 -30.86 -1.24
N TYR A 660 31.07 -30.39 -2.11
CA TYR A 660 32.33 -31.03 -2.41
C TYR A 660 33.52 -30.14 -2.03
N ALA A 661 34.64 -30.74 -1.63
CA ALA A 661 35.80 -30.00 -1.12
C ALA A 661 36.43 -29.01 -2.12
N ASN A 662 36.22 -29.22 -3.42
CA ASN A 662 36.75 -28.36 -4.47
C ASN A 662 35.77 -27.26 -4.92
N GLU A 663 34.63 -27.12 -4.24
CA GLU A 663 33.67 -26.06 -4.56
C GLU A 663 34.06 -24.73 -3.94
N VAL A 664 33.84 -23.66 -4.74
CA VAL A 664 34.06 -22.28 -4.32
C VAL A 664 32.81 -21.44 -4.59
N ALA A 665 32.55 -20.46 -3.73
CA ALA A 665 31.42 -19.55 -3.90
C ALA A 665 31.69 -18.62 -5.08
N VAL A 666 30.70 -18.48 -5.95
CA VAL A 666 30.74 -17.54 -7.10
C VAL A 666 30.49 -16.13 -6.59
N PRO A 667 31.49 -15.23 -6.64
CA PRO A 667 31.29 -13.85 -6.22
C PRO A 667 30.34 -13.12 -7.17
N LEU A 668 29.55 -12.20 -6.63
CA LEU A 668 28.75 -11.30 -7.42
C LEU A 668 29.64 -10.19 -7.99
N VAL A 669 29.73 -10.11 -9.32
CA VAL A 669 30.57 -9.12 -10.02
C VAL A 669 29.77 -8.22 -10.95
N ILE A 670 28.44 -8.26 -10.89
CA ILE A 670 27.56 -7.36 -11.64
C ILE A 670 27.81 -5.91 -11.17
N GLY A 671 27.90 -4.98 -12.11
CA GLY A 671 28.17 -3.56 -11.83
C GLY A 671 29.67 -3.22 -11.75
N LEU A 672 30.55 -4.20 -11.70
CA LEU A 672 32.01 -4.00 -11.68
C LEU A 672 32.57 -3.83 -13.10
N THR A 673 33.76 -3.21 -13.19
CA THR A 673 34.54 -3.21 -14.43
C THR A 673 35.04 -4.63 -14.74
N ILE A 674 35.36 -4.89 -16.02
CA ILE A 674 35.88 -6.20 -16.47
C ILE A 674 37.07 -6.66 -15.64
N ASP A 675 38.03 -5.76 -15.39
CA ASP A 675 39.27 -6.10 -14.71
C ASP A 675 39.01 -6.44 -13.24
N THR A 676 38.18 -5.62 -12.57
CA THR A 676 37.78 -5.90 -11.17
C THR A 676 37.00 -7.20 -11.07
N ALA A 677 36.09 -7.46 -12.02
CA ALA A 677 35.30 -8.70 -12.03
C ALA A 677 36.19 -9.93 -12.24
N ARG A 678 37.18 -9.88 -13.14
CA ARG A 678 38.16 -10.94 -13.36
C ARG A 678 39.03 -11.20 -12.13
N ALA A 679 39.50 -10.13 -11.49
CA ALA A 679 40.28 -10.24 -10.27
C ALA A 679 39.49 -10.90 -9.14
N ASN A 680 38.23 -10.53 -8.95
CA ASN A 680 37.35 -11.11 -7.94
C ASN A 680 37.08 -12.60 -8.21
N LEU A 681 36.90 -13.00 -9.45
CA LEU A 681 36.70 -14.41 -9.84
C LEU A 681 38.02 -15.21 -9.65
N ALA A 682 39.13 -14.67 -10.08
CA ALA A 682 40.43 -15.31 -9.94
C ALA A 682 40.84 -15.53 -8.45
N ALA A 683 40.45 -14.59 -7.55
CA ALA A 683 40.64 -14.76 -6.11
C ALA A 683 39.84 -15.94 -5.53
N LYS A 684 38.91 -16.51 -6.29
CA LYS A 684 38.09 -17.68 -5.94
C LYS A 684 38.36 -18.87 -6.87
N PRO A 685 39.57 -19.08 -7.37
CA PRO A 685 40.02 -19.87 -8.50
C PRO A 685 38.94 -20.20 -9.55
N LEU A 686 38.26 -19.13 -10.03
CA LEU A 686 37.24 -19.23 -11.09
C LEU A 686 37.75 -18.47 -12.33
N GLY A 687 37.41 -19.00 -13.53
CA GLY A 687 37.65 -18.33 -14.78
C GLY A 687 36.54 -17.34 -15.15
N ALA A 688 36.80 -16.44 -16.09
CA ALA A 688 35.81 -15.53 -16.66
C ALA A 688 35.73 -15.67 -18.19
N SER A 689 34.56 -15.92 -18.75
CA SER A 689 34.26 -15.83 -20.18
C SER A 689 33.42 -14.59 -20.46
N LEU A 690 33.90 -13.73 -21.40
CA LEU A 690 33.25 -12.46 -21.69
C LEU A 690 32.31 -12.57 -22.89
N ILE A 691 31.08 -12.13 -22.72
CA ILE A 691 30.05 -12.01 -23.76
C ILE A 691 29.73 -10.53 -23.90
N GLY A 692 30.03 -9.94 -25.07
CA GLY A 692 29.71 -8.54 -25.34
C GLY A 692 28.21 -8.36 -25.56
N VAL A 693 27.62 -7.36 -24.88
CA VAL A 693 26.23 -6.94 -25.08
C VAL A 693 26.21 -5.43 -25.35
N PRO A 694 25.34 -4.95 -26.26
CA PRO A 694 25.22 -3.50 -26.49
C PRO A 694 24.86 -2.74 -25.23
N ALA A 695 25.59 -1.67 -24.94
CA ALA A 695 25.23 -0.77 -23.86
C ALA A 695 24.01 0.07 -24.23
N GLN A 696 23.17 0.37 -23.25
CA GLN A 696 22.08 1.34 -23.46
C GLN A 696 22.68 2.73 -23.77
N PRO A 697 22.06 3.51 -24.67
CA PRO A 697 22.51 4.86 -24.98
C PRO A 697 22.65 5.72 -23.72
N GLY A 698 23.76 6.44 -23.59
CA GLY A 698 24.09 7.28 -22.42
C GLY A 698 24.71 6.55 -21.24
N LYS A 699 24.88 5.23 -21.29
CA LYS A 699 25.54 4.44 -20.21
C LYS A 699 27.01 4.16 -20.55
N ARG A 700 27.81 4.01 -19.49
CA ARG A 700 29.23 3.64 -19.63
C ARG A 700 29.36 2.21 -20.16
N THR A 701 30.43 1.94 -20.87
CA THR A 701 30.80 0.61 -21.39
C THR A 701 31.91 -0.02 -20.55
N GLY A 702 32.13 -1.35 -20.72
CA GLY A 702 33.13 -2.08 -19.95
C GLY A 702 32.69 -2.55 -18.56
N PHE A 703 31.40 -2.53 -18.30
CA PHE A 703 30.81 -3.02 -17.04
C PHE A 703 30.07 -4.32 -17.20
N VAL A 704 30.15 -5.19 -16.22
CA VAL A 704 29.38 -6.44 -16.18
C VAL A 704 27.91 -6.11 -15.86
N VAL A 705 26.99 -6.46 -16.74
CA VAL A 705 25.56 -6.23 -16.55
C VAL A 705 24.78 -7.50 -16.20
N LYS A 706 25.38 -8.67 -16.47
CA LYS A 706 24.83 -9.99 -16.13
C LYS A 706 25.98 -10.97 -15.96
N GLN A 707 25.81 -11.92 -15.03
CA GLN A 707 26.72 -13.07 -14.89
C GLN A 707 25.94 -14.38 -14.83
N GLU A 708 26.53 -15.46 -15.30
CA GLU A 708 25.95 -16.81 -15.26
C GLU A 708 27.00 -17.85 -14.87
N PRO A 709 26.78 -18.57 -13.76
CA PRO A 709 25.67 -18.39 -12.83
C PRO A 709 25.75 -17.07 -12.05
N ARG A 710 24.61 -16.54 -11.61
CA ARG A 710 24.55 -15.29 -10.87
C ARG A 710 25.22 -15.39 -9.49
N GLY A 711 25.20 -16.56 -8.90
CA GLY A 711 25.78 -16.88 -7.62
C GLY A 711 25.79 -18.41 -7.40
N GLY A 712 25.86 -18.85 -6.17
CA GLY A 712 25.94 -20.27 -5.84
C GLY A 712 27.38 -20.76 -5.75
N PHE A 713 27.63 -22.01 -6.13
CA PHE A 713 28.93 -22.67 -5.97
C PHE A 713 29.30 -23.41 -7.24
N LEU A 714 30.56 -23.36 -7.59
CA LEU A 714 31.15 -24.07 -8.73
C LEU A 714 32.41 -24.78 -8.28
N SER A 715 32.76 -25.84 -8.96
CA SER A 715 34.09 -26.44 -8.77
C SER A 715 35.18 -25.48 -9.16
N ALA A 716 36.25 -25.41 -8.40
CA ALA A 716 37.45 -24.62 -8.73
C ALA A 716 37.90 -24.93 -10.18
N GLY A 717 38.35 -23.92 -10.91
CA GLY A 717 38.70 -24.01 -12.34
C GLY A 717 37.52 -23.79 -13.31
N THR A 718 36.27 -23.76 -12.82
CA THR A 718 35.08 -23.49 -13.67
C THR A 718 35.05 -22.04 -14.14
N THR A 719 34.54 -21.81 -15.37
CA THR A 719 34.43 -20.49 -15.95
C THR A 719 33.01 -19.91 -15.77
N VAL A 720 32.94 -18.66 -15.27
CA VAL A 720 31.70 -17.87 -15.13
C VAL A 720 31.53 -17.02 -16.40
N ARG A 721 30.36 -17.01 -17.00
CA ARG A 721 30.03 -16.17 -18.16
C ARG A 721 29.65 -14.77 -17.69
N LEU A 722 30.36 -13.76 -18.19
CA LEU A 722 30.13 -12.36 -17.89
C LEU A 722 29.62 -11.63 -19.12
N PHE A 723 28.44 -11.04 -19.01
CA PHE A 723 27.88 -10.18 -20.05
C PHE A 723 28.34 -8.76 -19.81
N VAL A 724 29.11 -8.23 -20.74
CA VAL A 724 29.82 -6.96 -20.57
C VAL A 724 29.34 -5.95 -21.58
N THR A 725 29.03 -4.74 -21.12
CA THR A 725 28.59 -3.65 -21.99
C THR A 725 29.67 -3.25 -22.98
N ARG A 726 29.33 -3.21 -24.26
CA ARG A 726 30.17 -2.71 -25.37
C ARG A 726 29.41 -1.62 -26.12
N PRO A 727 30.13 -0.70 -26.81
CA PRO A 727 29.46 0.20 -27.72
C PRO A 727 28.72 -0.60 -28.81
N ASP A 728 27.56 -0.11 -29.24
CA ASP A 728 26.94 -0.67 -30.46
C ASP A 728 27.86 -0.35 -31.65
N PRO A 729 28.26 -1.36 -32.46
CA PRO A 729 29.16 -1.13 -33.59
C PRO A 729 28.67 -0.08 -34.56
N ARG A 730 27.37 0.15 -34.66
CA ARG A 730 26.75 1.13 -35.57
C ARG A 730 26.92 2.57 -35.11
N TYR A 731 26.94 2.80 -33.80
CA TYR A 731 26.92 4.14 -33.19
C TYR A 731 28.21 4.49 -32.44
N GLY A 732 28.88 3.50 -31.87
CA GLY A 732 30.10 3.73 -31.10
C GLY A 732 29.91 4.43 -29.76
N LEU A 733 30.81 5.34 -29.45
CA LEU A 733 30.82 6.13 -28.21
C LEU A 733 30.58 7.62 -28.50
N VAL A 734 29.97 8.33 -27.58
CA VAL A 734 29.86 9.80 -27.61
C VAL A 734 31.27 10.41 -27.59
N PRO A 735 31.67 11.20 -28.59
CA PRO A 735 32.98 11.81 -28.62
C PRO A 735 33.13 12.94 -27.59
N ASN A 736 34.38 13.27 -27.28
CA ASN A 736 34.65 14.50 -26.57
C ASN A 736 34.49 15.69 -27.51
N LEU A 737 33.55 16.58 -27.20
CA LEU A 737 33.19 17.76 -27.97
C LEU A 737 33.58 19.05 -27.23
N VAL A 738 33.97 18.98 -25.99
CA VAL A 738 34.40 20.16 -25.22
C VAL A 738 35.68 20.74 -25.86
N GLY A 739 35.68 22.02 -26.10
CA GLY A 739 36.77 22.72 -26.81
C GLY A 739 36.65 22.77 -28.33
N SER A 740 35.78 21.97 -28.96
CA SER A 740 35.55 22.03 -30.42
C SER A 740 34.58 23.15 -30.82
N SER A 741 34.61 23.56 -32.08
CA SER A 741 33.62 24.46 -32.65
C SER A 741 32.23 23.81 -32.66
N LEU A 742 31.15 24.61 -32.63
CA LEU A 742 29.80 24.09 -32.73
C LEU A 742 29.56 23.34 -34.04
N GLU A 743 30.20 23.76 -35.15
CA GLU A 743 30.09 23.12 -36.46
C GLU A 743 30.73 21.73 -36.44
N ASP A 744 31.97 21.64 -35.94
CA ASP A 744 32.66 20.35 -35.77
C ASP A 744 31.91 19.40 -34.85
N ALA A 745 31.39 19.92 -33.70
CA ALA A 745 30.60 19.12 -32.79
C ALA A 745 29.32 18.55 -33.43
N ARG A 746 28.62 19.34 -34.23
CA ARG A 746 27.43 18.90 -35.00
C ARG A 746 27.81 17.87 -36.07
N ALA A 747 28.91 18.07 -36.78
CA ALA A 747 29.37 17.15 -37.80
C ALA A 747 29.75 15.79 -37.18
N ARG A 748 30.40 15.79 -36.02
CA ARG A 748 30.76 14.55 -35.31
C ARG A 748 29.56 13.84 -34.73
N LEU A 749 28.57 14.56 -34.16
CA LEU A 749 27.33 13.98 -33.67
C LEU A 749 26.43 13.47 -34.83
N GLY A 750 26.40 14.17 -35.96
CA GLY A 750 25.66 13.73 -37.15
C GLY A 750 26.08 12.37 -37.66
N LYS A 751 27.37 12.00 -37.56
CA LYS A 751 27.86 10.65 -37.89
C LYS A 751 27.31 9.56 -36.99
N LEU A 752 26.79 9.94 -35.83
CA LEU A 752 26.18 9.06 -34.82
C LEU A 752 24.65 9.16 -34.82
N GLU A 753 24.07 9.84 -35.80
CA GLU A 753 22.63 10.13 -35.92
C GLU A 753 22.06 10.88 -34.66
N LEU A 754 22.90 11.69 -34.05
CA LEU A 754 22.54 12.46 -32.86
C LEU A 754 22.39 13.95 -33.18
N SER A 755 21.35 14.59 -32.63
CA SER A 755 21.10 16.03 -32.73
C SER A 755 21.17 16.68 -31.36
N PRO A 756 22.07 17.67 -31.13
CA PRO A 756 22.20 18.29 -29.85
C PRO A 756 21.18 19.40 -29.62
N ARG A 757 20.67 19.52 -28.40
CA ARG A 757 20.07 20.74 -27.88
C ARG A 757 21.19 21.70 -27.50
N ILE A 758 21.11 22.94 -27.95
CA ILE A 758 22.14 23.94 -27.70
C ILE A 758 21.64 24.91 -26.63
N THR A 759 22.45 25.13 -25.63
CA THR A 759 22.34 26.21 -24.64
C THR A 759 23.60 27.07 -24.71
N TYR A 760 23.58 28.26 -24.13
CA TYR A 760 24.69 29.20 -24.24
C TYR A 760 25.26 29.54 -22.88
N GLY A 761 26.59 29.57 -22.78
CA GLY A 761 27.34 29.89 -21.59
C GLY A 761 28.48 30.86 -21.84
N THR A 762 29.37 31.03 -20.87
CA THR A 762 30.56 31.90 -20.97
C THR A 762 31.78 31.09 -21.41
N GLY A 763 32.68 31.70 -22.23
CA GLY A 763 33.89 31.05 -22.72
C GLY A 763 34.38 31.65 -24.05
N LEU A 764 35.27 30.95 -24.75
CA LEU A 764 35.72 31.34 -26.09
C LEU A 764 34.55 31.24 -27.08
N PRO A 765 34.21 32.37 -27.77
CA PRO A 765 33.04 32.41 -28.65
C PRO A 765 32.98 31.28 -29.65
N GLY A 766 31.83 30.62 -29.78
CA GLY A 766 31.58 29.56 -30.73
C GLY A 766 32.14 28.16 -30.38
N THR A 767 32.76 28.03 -29.18
CA THR A 767 33.28 26.74 -28.71
C THR A 767 32.32 26.06 -27.73
N VAL A 768 32.29 24.73 -27.73
CA VAL A 768 31.56 23.91 -26.77
C VAL A 768 32.30 23.94 -25.43
N VAL A 769 31.67 24.41 -24.38
CA VAL A 769 32.28 24.47 -23.02
C VAL A 769 31.82 23.34 -22.12
N GLU A 770 30.65 22.75 -22.41
CA GLU A 770 30.11 21.61 -21.67
C GLU A 770 29.27 20.73 -22.59
N GLN A 771 29.27 19.42 -22.32
CA GLN A 771 28.41 18.44 -23.00
C GLN A 771 27.74 17.49 -22.02
N THR A 772 26.48 17.14 -22.28
CA THR A 772 25.74 16.14 -21.54
C THR A 772 25.00 15.23 -22.53
N PRO A 773 25.18 13.89 -22.45
CA PRO A 773 26.03 13.15 -21.53
C PRO A 773 27.53 13.35 -21.83
N PRO A 774 28.42 12.94 -20.87
CA PRO A 774 29.86 13.09 -21.05
C PRO A 774 30.39 12.19 -22.19
N ALA A 775 31.59 12.50 -22.67
CA ALA A 775 32.30 11.67 -23.63
C ALA A 775 32.55 10.24 -23.09
N GLY A 776 32.62 9.25 -24.00
CA GLY A 776 32.92 7.86 -23.66
C GLY A 776 31.73 7.03 -23.19
N VAL A 777 30.52 7.57 -23.16
CA VAL A 777 29.29 6.75 -22.98
C VAL A 777 28.79 6.21 -24.33
N ALA A 778 28.00 5.15 -24.29
CA ALA A 778 27.44 4.55 -25.52
C ALA A 778 26.55 5.54 -26.27
N ALA A 779 26.80 5.71 -27.57
CA ALA A 779 25.89 6.42 -28.45
C ALA A 779 24.77 5.48 -28.96
N GLY A 780 23.64 6.05 -29.38
CA GLY A 780 22.55 5.28 -29.95
C GLY A 780 21.23 6.05 -30.06
N PRO A 781 20.21 5.45 -30.71
CA PRO A 781 18.94 6.11 -30.95
C PRO A 781 18.26 6.60 -29.70
N GLY A 782 17.71 7.83 -29.79
CA GLY A 782 16.99 8.43 -28.66
C GLY A 782 17.86 9.07 -27.58
N LEU A 783 19.19 9.03 -27.69
CA LEU A 783 20.08 9.72 -26.78
C LEU A 783 19.91 11.24 -26.92
N LYS A 784 19.49 11.90 -25.84
CA LYS A 784 19.40 13.38 -25.80
C LYS A 784 20.77 13.95 -25.51
N MET A 785 21.30 14.74 -26.45
CA MET A 785 22.55 15.47 -26.31
C MET A 785 22.26 16.93 -25.97
N GLU A 786 22.96 17.48 -24.98
CA GLU A 786 22.98 18.92 -24.70
C GLU A 786 24.40 19.44 -24.80
N LEU A 787 24.57 20.57 -25.48
CA LEU A 787 25.84 21.27 -25.61
C LEU A 787 25.68 22.69 -25.08
N VAL A 788 26.58 23.10 -24.20
CA VAL A 788 26.71 24.50 -23.80
C VAL A 788 27.77 25.12 -24.70
N VAL A 789 27.39 26.15 -25.48
CA VAL A 789 28.29 26.86 -26.43
C VAL A 789 28.55 28.24 -25.87
N ALA A 790 29.82 28.64 -25.84
CA ALA A 790 30.20 29.97 -25.38
C ALA A 790 29.70 31.09 -26.32
N ARG A 791 29.02 32.09 -25.76
CA ARG A 791 28.83 33.39 -26.39
C ARG A 791 29.92 34.35 -25.87
N GLY A 792 30.54 35.10 -26.80
CA GLY A 792 31.46 36.15 -26.42
C GLY A 792 30.80 37.14 -25.44
N LYS A 793 31.54 37.72 -24.51
CA LYS A 793 31.04 38.84 -23.73
C LYS A 793 30.49 39.91 -24.71
N PRO A 794 29.33 40.49 -24.45
CA PRO A 794 28.91 41.67 -25.17
C PRO A 794 30.07 42.71 -25.08
N SER A 795 30.53 43.20 -26.22
CA SER A 795 31.49 44.31 -26.23
C SER A 795 30.81 45.49 -25.53
N GLU A 796 31.35 45.92 -24.39
CA GLU A 796 31.08 47.26 -23.90
C GLU A 796 31.63 48.19 -24.95
N THR A 797 30.75 48.75 -25.77
CA THR A 797 31.05 49.86 -26.64
C THR A 797 31.16 51.14 -25.79
N PRO A 798 32.18 51.94 -25.94
CA PRO A 798 32.49 53.12 -25.12
C PRO A 798 31.40 54.21 -25.19
#